data_85d1e5c6b55c66f7226e7d48602f1b11
#
_entry.id   85d1e5c6b55c66f7226e7d48602f1b11
#
_cell.length_a   1.000
_cell.length_b   1.000
_cell.length_c   1.000
_cell.angle_alpha   90.00
_cell.angle_beta   90.00
_cell.angle_gamma   90.00
#
_symmetry.space_group_name_H-M   'P 1'
#
loop_
_entity.id
_entity.type
_entity.pdbx_description
1 polymer ?
#
loop_
_entity_poly.entity_id
_entity_poly.type
_entity_poly.pdbx_seq_one_letter_code
_entity_poly.pdbx_strand_id
1 'polypeptide(L)'
;MIKTYAYDVEILPNFFSIVIIDVTDYLKVFADCNDGSKKAKPIPIIQKYSVAETKAKLDKVKKYKFWISDKDDSQLLPLLGFINSMRPHYNEKGVAVRNDWFGYNSNKYDKFMIAGLLMYSNQTNNTKELIYKLYELSKHIISVQDNPEIAKSDYQLSLLRKYKLPFTNVDIMTIFALNKVGKGKDAKGNTVYFAKSLKQTSINLQWYELLEHELPPISDLDIHYYQKDYQYKGISADRLNKLIDKWDRYMIDEWIEDVMHYNENDVLIVCEMIRLYIDEIRLRYNISKAYEIDVLSSSRSNIADNMFIKFYSEFSGLQPSQWRGKTTERTSLSFKKVIFPFIKFETKELQDLLEDMKKVVIYSIGKDAFKREVKLGNLVYTIATGGLHSQDIPRELKSKLIKSDISTGEEIWDNITDDSYIYVHWDIASFYPSIMDEYRIAPKHMNEGVFVKLIHWLKETRVTAKHSKEEYIDGIPKDVLAQVLKIVINSIYGKLGFTKGDLCDRLAVLKVTINGQLMIMMLCESLELAGIEVMSANTDGIVVKLYKRNKQKFEEIADEWKKLTKLDADSEEYKAYVNRDINNYVIEELNGKVSYKGALNPYMYAVDLQKGYDMPIVAQAVVNYFLYNKPVMETLYECTNILDFCKTQNVGRQFHVEFTIDNKTDVLQRNVRFYVSNKGGKIEKVHTLEKNRTGLCAGKQVKILNTLDDIDIKYRDINYHYYYNEAIKIIDPIKLQISPNQKGNRNKGSVSGKRLLKLNSQQYNSLFEDNDG
;
A
#
# COMPACT_ATOMS: atom_id res chain seq x y z
N MET A 1 -19.53 1.13 -25.64
CA MET A 1 -19.91 1.52 -24.26
C MET A 1 -19.46 0.42 -23.32
N ILE A 2 -18.87 0.78 -22.16
CA ILE A 2 -18.47 -0.20 -21.12
C ILE A 2 -19.44 0.00 -19.95
N LYS A 3 -20.03 -1.12 -19.49
CA LYS A 3 -20.76 -1.18 -18.23
C LYS A 3 -19.89 -1.87 -17.20
N THR A 4 -19.88 -1.37 -15.99
CA THR A 4 -19.00 -1.83 -14.92
C THR A 4 -19.81 -2.31 -13.73
N TYR A 5 -19.48 -3.49 -13.25
CA TYR A 5 -20.12 -4.13 -12.09
C TYR A 5 -19.05 -4.55 -11.09
N ALA A 6 -19.37 -4.55 -9.82
CA ALA A 6 -18.61 -5.24 -8.79
C ALA A 6 -19.34 -6.52 -8.40
N TYR A 7 -18.61 -7.57 -8.05
CA TYR A 7 -19.21 -8.86 -7.71
C TYR A 7 -18.35 -9.67 -6.74
N ASP A 8 -19.00 -10.58 -6.04
CA ASP A 8 -18.38 -11.58 -5.18
C ASP A 8 -19.25 -12.84 -5.13
N VAL A 9 -18.65 -14.01 -4.85
CA VAL A 9 -19.26 -15.32 -4.85
C VAL A 9 -18.99 -16.05 -3.54
N GLU A 10 -20.05 -16.54 -2.90
CA GLU A 10 -19.93 -17.41 -1.73
C GLU A 10 -20.38 -18.83 -2.05
N ILE A 11 -19.62 -19.82 -1.63
CA ILE A 11 -19.91 -21.24 -1.81
C ILE A 11 -19.75 -22.00 -0.52
N LEU A 12 -20.78 -22.74 -0.17
CA LEU A 12 -20.86 -23.63 0.97
C LEU A 12 -21.28 -25.02 0.48
N PRO A 13 -21.20 -26.09 1.30
CA PRO A 13 -21.48 -27.45 0.83
C PRO A 13 -22.81 -27.64 0.13
N ASN A 14 -23.83 -26.88 0.52
CA ASN A 14 -25.19 -26.96 -0.01
C ASN A 14 -25.80 -25.59 -0.36
N PHE A 15 -24.96 -24.58 -0.55
CA PHE A 15 -25.39 -23.22 -0.85
C PHE A 15 -24.40 -22.53 -1.79
N PHE A 16 -24.91 -21.78 -2.73
CA PHE A 16 -24.16 -20.89 -3.60
C PHE A 16 -24.86 -19.55 -3.67
N SER A 17 -24.13 -18.48 -3.54
CA SER A 17 -24.64 -17.13 -3.76
C SER A 17 -23.69 -16.28 -4.58
N ILE A 18 -24.25 -15.26 -5.22
CA ILE A 18 -23.55 -14.21 -5.92
C ILE A 18 -24.28 -12.89 -5.73
N VAL A 19 -23.53 -11.86 -5.39
CA VAL A 19 -23.99 -10.48 -5.37
C VAL A 19 -23.27 -9.69 -6.45
N ILE A 20 -24.03 -8.91 -7.21
CA ILE A 20 -23.53 -8.08 -8.30
C ILE A 20 -24.10 -6.67 -8.13
N ILE A 21 -23.25 -5.67 -8.12
CA ILE A 21 -23.65 -4.26 -7.94
C ILE A 21 -23.27 -3.46 -9.17
N ASP A 22 -24.21 -2.68 -9.70
CA ASP A 22 -23.93 -1.74 -10.78
C ASP A 22 -23.08 -0.58 -10.26
N VAL A 23 -21.81 -0.54 -10.68
CA VAL A 23 -20.86 0.48 -10.25
C VAL A 23 -21.26 1.88 -10.75
N THR A 24 -21.97 1.98 -11.87
CA THR A 24 -22.44 3.28 -12.39
C THR A 24 -23.43 3.91 -11.39
N ASP A 25 -24.38 3.15 -10.89
CA ASP A 25 -25.35 3.61 -9.88
C ASP A 25 -24.62 3.95 -8.57
N TYR A 26 -23.64 3.14 -8.14
CA TYR A 26 -22.83 3.42 -6.96
C TYR A 26 -22.07 4.73 -7.09
N LEU A 27 -21.33 4.93 -8.18
CA LEU A 27 -20.59 6.17 -8.44
C LEU A 27 -21.51 7.38 -8.53
N LYS A 28 -22.72 7.22 -9.08
CA LYS A 28 -23.72 8.29 -9.17
C LYS A 28 -24.27 8.67 -7.80
N VAL A 29 -24.61 7.67 -6.97
CA VAL A 29 -25.18 7.89 -5.63
C VAL A 29 -24.18 8.59 -4.70
N PHE A 30 -22.91 8.27 -4.83
CA PHE A 30 -21.82 8.85 -4.03
C PHE A 30 -20.97 9.88 -4.80
N ALA A 31 -21.50 10.48 -5.85
CA ALA A 31 -20.77 11.45 -6.67
C ALA A 31 -20.32 12.69 -5.88
N ASP A 32 -21.08 13.10 -4.87
CA ASP A 32 -20.80 14.23 -3.99
C ASP A 32 -19.65 13.95 -2.97
N CYS A 33 -19.16 12.73 -2.87
CA CYS A 33 -17.92 12.41 -2.16
C CYS A 33 -16.66 12.76 -2.98
N ASN A 34 -16.81 13.19 -4.22
CA ASN A 34 -15.75 13.74 -5.04
C ASN A 34 -15.96 15.25 -5.13
N ASP A 35 -14.99 16.06 -4.75
CA ASP A 35 -15.12 17.52 -4.75
C ASP A 35 -15.11 18.16 -6.15
N GLY A 36 -15.09 17.36 -7.21
CA GLY A 36 -15.10 17.81 -8.60
C GLY A 36 -13.81 18.49 -9.06
N SER A 37 -12.84 18.74 -8.20
CA SER A 37 -11.55 19.29 -8.59
C SER A 37 -10.64 18.19 -9.16
N LYS A 38 -9.93 18.49 -10.26
CA LYS A 38 -8.92 17.56 -10.84
C LYS A 38 -7.77 17.23 -9.88
N LYS A 39 -7.68 17.89 -8.73
CA LYS A 39 -6.59 17.76 -7.74
C LYS A 39 -7.04 17.14 -6.42
N ALA A 40 -8.32 17.12 -6.10
CA ALA A 40 -8.79 16.59 -4.83
C ALA A 40 -8.89 15.07 -4.87
N LYS A 41 -8.51 14.46 -3.76
CA LYS A 41 -8.68 13.01 -3.57
C LYS A 41 -10.13 12.73 -3.18
N PRO A 42 -10.73 11.61 -3.65
CA PRO A 42 -12.04 11.19 -3.20
C PRO A 42 -12.06 11.01 -1.69
N ILE A 43 -13.15 11.45 -1.04
CA ILE A 43 -13.33 11.38 0.41
C ILE A 43 -13.92 9.99 0.75
N PRO A 44 -13.42 9.26 1.77
CA PRO A 44 -14.09 8.08 2.30
C PRO A 44 -15.53 8.41 2.71
N ILE A 45 -16.46 7.53 2.44
CA ILE A 45 -17.90 7.73 2.69
C ILE A 45 -18.15 8.13 4.14
N ILE A 46 -17.45 7.49 5.08
CA ILE A 46 -17.62 7.74 6.52
C ILE A 46 -17.20 9.14 6.98
N GLN A 47 -16.37 9.82 6.21
CA GLN A 47 -16.01 11.21 6.50
C GLN A 47 -17.04 12.22 5.98
N LYS A 48 -17.94 11.75 5.08
CA LYS A 48 -18.94 12.57 4.43
C LYS A 48 -20.34 12.39 5.03
N TYR A 49 -20.70 11.17 5.40
CA TYR A 49 -22.04 10.81 5.84
C TYR A 49 -22.03 10.08 7.16
N SER A 50 -23.13 10.20 7.92
CA SER A 50 -23.44 9.30 9.03
C SER A 50 -23.69 7.86 8.51
N VAL A 51 -23.72 6.89 9.41
CA VAL A 51 -24.04 5.50 9.07
C VAL A 51 -25.45 5.38 8.53
N ALA A 52 -26.41 6.06 9.15
CA ALA A 52 -27.81 6.07 8.70
C ALA A 52 -27.94 6.67 7.29
N GLU A 53 -27.30 7.80 7.00
CA GLU A 53 -27.29 8.40 5.68
C GLU A 53 -26.61 7.50 4.64
N THR A 54 -25.51 6.83 5.02
CA THR A 54 -24.81 5.89 4.15
C THR A 54 -25.73 4.73 3.78
N LYS A 55 -26.41 4.10 4.76
CA LYS A 55 -27.37 3.02 4.51
C LYS A 55 -28.50 3.48 3.59
N ALA A 56 -29.11 4.64 3.86
CA ALA A 56 -30.17 5.21 3.04
C ALA A 56 -29.72 5.51 1.58
N LYS A 57 -28.45 5.84 1.37
CA LYS A 57 -27.88 5.97 0.02
C LYS A 57 -27.64 4.60 -0.63
N LEU A 58 -27.12 3.62 0.13
CA LEU A 58 -26.89 2.26 -0.37
C LEU A 58 -28.17 1.55 -0.80
N ASP A 59 -29.31 1.89 -0.20
CA ASP A 59 -30.62 1.36 -0.63
C ASP A 59 -31.01 1.82 -2.05
N LYS A 60 -30.44 2.92 -2.55
CA LYS A 60 -30.68 3.44 -3.90
C LYS A 60 -29.74 2.84 -4.96
N VAL A 61 -28.74 2.08 -4.54
CA VAL A 61 -27.76 1.46 -5.45
C VAL A 61 -28.37 0.21 -6.07
N LYS A 62 -28.20 0.06 -7.37
CA LYS A 62 -28.75 -1.08 -8.10
C LYS A 62 -27.93 -2.34 -7.81
N LYS A 63 -28.59 -3.33 -7.20
CA LYS A 63 -28.03 -4.59 -6.74
C LYS A 63 -28.78 -5.75 -7.39
N TYR A 64 -28.05 -6.79 -7.75
CA TYR A 64 -28.58 -8.07 -8.20
C TYR A 64 -28.07 -9.14 -7.26
N LYS A 65 -28.98 -9.83 -6.58
CA LYS A 65 -28.67 -10.83 -5.57
C LYS A 65 -29.29 -12.15 -6.00
N PHE A 66 -28.47 -13.19 -6.09
CA PHE A 66 -28.93 -14.53 -6.42
C PHE A 66 -28.33 -15.52 -5.43
N TRP A 67 -29.14 -16.48 -5.03
CA TRP A 67 -28.70 -17.62 -4.27
C TRP A 67 -29.47 -18.89 -4.68
N ILE A 68 -28.82 -20.03 -4.51
CA ILE A 68 -29.40 -21.34 -4.71
C ILE A 68 -28.93 -22.27 -3.59
N SER A 69 -29.78 -23.20 -3.19
CA SER A 69 -29.46 -24.23 -2.21
C SER A 69 -29.85 -25.61 -2.71
N ASP A 70 -29.49 -26.66 -1.97
CA ASP A 70 -29.96 -28.01 -2.24
C ASP A 70 -31.47 -28.21 -2.02
N LYS A 71 -32.15 -27.22 -1.44
CA LYS A 71 -33.59 -27.21 -1.16
C LYS A 71 -34.39 -26.20 -1.99
N ASP A 72 -33.73 -25.15 -2.51
CA ASP A 72 -34.36 -24.12 -3.34
C ASP A 72 -33.45 -23.72 -4.49
N ASP A 73 -33.89 -23.96 -5.70
CA ASP A 73 -33.20 -23.65 -6.95
C ASP A 73 -33.95 -22.64 -7.84
N SER A 74 -35.00 -22.02 -7.30
CA SER A 74 -35.85 -21.09 -8.04
C SER A 74 -35.09 -19.97 -8.75
N GLN A 75 -33.93 -19.58 -8.22
CA GLN A 75 -33.11 -18.52 -8.78
C GLN A 75 -32.01 -19.02 -9.76
N LEU A 76 -31.87 -20.32 -9.97
CA LEU A 76 -30.81 -20.85 -10.86
C LEU A 76 -30.95 -20.35 -12.31
N LEU A 77 -32.16 -20.53 -12.89
CA LEU A 77 -32.39 -20.08 -14.27
C LEU A 77 -32.34 -18.57 -14.44
N PRO A 78 -32.94 -17.75 -13.55
CA PRO A 78 -32.72 -16.30 -13.53
C PRO A 78 -31.24 -15.89 -13.47
N LEU A 79 -30.43 -16.54 -12.62
CA LEU A 79 -29.01 -16.30 -12.50
C LEU A 79 -28.25 -16.60 -13.80
N LEU A 80 -28.47 -17.80 -14.37
CA LEU A 80 -27.84 -18.20 -15.62
C LEU A 80 -28.24 -17.26 -16.77
N GLY A 81 -29.51 -16.86 -16.82
CA GLY A 81 -30.02 -15.87 -17.78
C GLY A 81 -29.35 -14.53 -17.63
N PHE A 82 -29.22 -14.04 -16.39
CA PHE A 82 -28.54 -12.78 -16.08
C PHE A 82 -27.06 -12.83 -16.53
N ILE A 83 -26.30 -13.85 -16.13
CA ILE A 83 -24.90 -13.99 -16.52
C ILE A 83 -24.76 -14.04 -18.05
N ASN A 84 -25.59 -14.81 -18.74
CA ASN A 84 -25.54 -14.91 -20.20
C ASN A 84 -25.91 -13.59 -20.90
N SER A 85 -26.76 -12.74 -20.31
CA SER A 85 -27.10 -11.42 -20.85
C SER A 85 -25.91 -10.44 -20.86
N MET A 86 -24.85 -10.76 -20.12
CA MET A 86 -23.61 -9.94 -20.05
C MET A 86 -22.71 -10.10 -21.27
N ARG A 87 -23.04 -10.95 -22.23
CA ARG A 87 -22.26 -11.11 -23.47
C ARG A 87 -22.15 -9.77 -24.21
N PRO A 88 -21.00 -9.49 -24.83
CA PRO A 88 -20.86 -8.32 -25.69
C PRO A 88 -21.96 -8.29 -26.74
N HIS A 89 -22.61 -7.16 -26.90
CA HIS A 89 -23.72 -6.96 -27.84
C HIS A 89 -23.74 -5.53 -28.38
N TYR A 90 -24.53 -5.25 -29.39
CA TYR A 90 -24.83 -3.91 -29.83
C TYR A 90 -26.13 -3.44 -29.20
N ASN A 91 -26.16 -2.20 -28.67
CA ASN A 91 -27.38 -1.60 -28.15
C ASN A 91 -28.29 -1.13 -29.30
N GLU A 92 -29.47 -0.63 -28.95
CA GLU A 92 -30.46 -0.10 -29.94
C GLU A 92 -29.91 1.03 -30.83
N LYS A 93 -28.85 1.72 -30.41
CA LYS A 93 -28.16 2.76 -31.16
C LYS A 93 -26.97 2.23 -31.98
N GLY A 94 -26.81 0.92 -32.10
CA GLY A 94 -25.69 0.29 -32.80
C GLY A 94 -24.33 0.43 -32.12
N VAL A 95 -24.29 0.83 -30.86
CA VAL A 95 -23.03 0.97 -30.11
C VAL A 95 -22.69 -0.34 -29.43
N ALA A 96 -21.46 -0.84 -29.65
CA ALA A 96 -20.96 -2.04 -28.98
C ALA A 96 -20.93 -1.85 -27.46
N VAL A 97 -21.54 -2.80 -26.73
CA VAL A 97 -21.57 -2.83 -25.26
C VAL A 97 -20.74 -3.99 -24.79
N ARG A 98 -19.82 -3.72 -23.85
CA ARG A 98 -19.03 -4.71 -23.11
C ARG A 98 -19.31 -4.55 -21.63
N ASN A 99 -19.37 -5.66 -20.92
CA ASN A 99 -19.56 -5.68 -19.48
C ASN A 99 -18.26 -6.12 -18.81
N ASP A 100 -17.75 -5.30 -17.87
CA ASP A 100 -16.55 -5.55 -17.10
C ASP A 100 -16.95 -5.76 -15.62
N TRP A 101 -16.54 -6.90 -15.06
CA TRP A 101 -16.87 -7.28 -13.70
C TRP A 101 -15.64 -7.25 -12.82
N PHE A 102 -15.70 -6.46 -11.77
CA PHE A 102 -14.63 -6.25 -10.80
C PHE A 102 -14.85 -7.11 -9.56
N GLY A 103 -13.89 -7.98 -9.25
CA GLY A 103 -13.90 -8.76 -8.02
C GLY A 103 -12.58 -8.63 -7.25
N TYR A 104 -12.54 -9.09 -6.02
CA TYR A 104 -11.35 -9.10 -5.19
C TYR A 104 -10.72 -10.50 -5.17
N ASN A 105 -9.49 -10.66 -5.66
CA ASN A 105 -8.83 -11.96 -5.91
C ASN A 105 -9.57 -12.82 -6.94
N SER A 106 -10.43 -12.22 -7.70
CA SER A 106 -11.35 -12.91 -8.63
C SER A 106 -10.65 -13.68 -9.74
N ASN A 107 -9.43 -13.28 -10.13
CA ASN A 107 -8.61 -14.01 -11.09
C ASN A 107 -8.21 -15.42 -10.62
N LYS A 108 -8.22 -15.66 -9.31
CA LYS A 108 -7.85 -16.94 -8.74
C LYS A 108 -9.03 -17.75 -8.22
N TYR A 109 -10.18 -17.12 -7.99
CA TYR A 109 -11.31 -17.79 -7.35
C TYR A 109 -12.65 -17.54 -8.07
N ASP A 110 -13.24 -16.37 -7.92
CA ASP A 110 -14.62 -16.10 -8.32
C ASP A 110 -14.91 -16.37 -9.79
N LYS A 111 -14.02 -15.97 -10.69
CA LYS A 111 -14.19 -16.26 -12.11
C LYS A 111 -14.21 -17.76 -12.42
N PHE A 112 -13.48 -18.58 -11.65
CA PHE A 112 -13.49 -20.03 -11.81
C PHE A 112 -14.78 -20.63 -11.28
N MET A 113 -15.33 -20.07 -10.19
CA MET A 113 -16.61 -20.49 -9.66
C MET A 113 -17.74 -20.21 -10.66
N ILE A 114 -17.74 -19.02 -11.30
CA ILE A 114 -18.73 -18.68 -12.34
C ILE A 114 -18.52 -19.56 -13.59
N ALA A 115 -17.28 -19.79 -14.02
CA ALA A 115 -17.01 -20.71 -15.13
C ALA A 115 -17.48 -22.13 -14.80
N GLY A 116 -17.25 -22.61 -13.58
CA GLY A 116 -17.75 -23.90 -13.09
C GLY A 116 -19.27 -23.95 -13.07
N LEU A 117 -19.93 -22.92 -12.58
CA LEU A 117 -21.40 -22.81 -12.60
C LEU A 117 -21.95 -22.97 -14.02
N LEU A 118 -21.42 -22.21 -14.98
CA LEU A 118 -21.84 -22.26 -16.37
C LEU A 118 -21.50 -23.58 -17.07
N MET A 119 -20.39 -24.23 -16.71
CA MET A 119 -20.02 -25.55 -17.28
C MET A 119 -20.86 -26.67 -16.67
N TYR A 120 -21.03 -26.71 -15.35
CA TYR A 120 -21.67 -27.84 -14.69
C TYR A 120 -23.18 -27.78 -14.80
N SER A 121 -23.79 -26.58 -14.89
CA SER A 121 -25.24 -26.45 -15.17
C SER A 121 -25.68 -27.05 -16.51
N ASN A 122 -24.74 -27.22 -17.45
CA ASN A 122 -24.99 -27.93 -18.71
C ASN A 122 -24.82 -29.47 -18.60
N GLN A 123 -24.34 -29.98 -17.48
CA GLN A 123 -23.99 -31.39 -17.26
C GLN A 123 -24.97 -32.11 -16.35
N THR A 124 -25.72 -31.39 -15.52
CA THR A 124 -26.67 -31.93 -14.57
C THR A 124 -27.87 -31.03 -14.42
N ASN A 125 -29.06 -31.65 -14.35
CA ASN A 125 -30.31 -30.96 -14.02
C ASN A 125 -30.62 -31.03 -12.51
N ASN A 126 -29.74 -31.63 -11.71
CA ASN A 126 -29.88 -31.78 -10.27
C ASN A 126 -29.05 -30.67 -9.55
N THR A 127 -29.75 -29.73 -8.94
CA THR A 127 -29.14 -28.57 -8.28
C THR A 127 -28.30 -28.98 -7.10
N LYS A 128 -28.68 -30.02 -6.35
CA LYS A 128 -27.84 -30.55 -5.26
C LYS A 128 -26.50 -31.07 -5.79
N GLU A 129 -26.50 -31.78 -6.89
CA GLU A 129 -25.28 -32.27 -7.57
C GLU A 129 -24.43 -31.09 -8.09
N LEU A 130 -25.10 -30.08 -8.67
CA LEU A 130 -24.43 -28.87 -9.17
C LEU A 130 -23.67 -28.13 -8.04
N ILE A 131 -24.36 -27.87 -6.92
CA ILE A 131 -23.75 -27.17 -5.78
C ILE A 131 -22.59 -27.99 -5.20
N TYR A 132 -22.78 -29.32 -5.06
CA TYR A 132 -21.72 -30.21 -4.60
C TYR A 132 -20.47 -30.16 -5.51
N LYS A 133 -20.66 -30.21 -6.83
CA LYS A 133 -19.55 -30.06 -7.80
C LYS A 133 -18.85 -28.71 -7.68
N LEU A 134 -19.60 -27.62 -7.44
CA LEU A 134 -19.05 -26.30 -7.20
C LEU A 134 -18.25 -26.22 -5.89
N TYR A 135 -18.76 -26.84 -4.83
CA TYR A 135 -18.07 -26.89 -3.54
C TYR A 135 -16.75 -27.71 -3.64
N GLU A 136 -16.77 -28.86 -4.31
CA GLU A 136 -15.55 -29.63 -4.58
C GLU A 136 -14.55 -28.84 -5.43
N LEU A 137 -15.05 -28.10 -6.44
CA LEU A 137 -14.21 -27.19 -7.23
C LEU A 137 -13.58 -26.11 -6.35
N SER A 138 -14.33 -25.48 -5.43
CA SER A 138 -13.83 -24.50 -4.47
C SER A 138 -12.70 -25.07 -3.63
N LYS A 139 -12.89 -26.24 -3.04
CA LYS A 139 -11.86 -26.93 -2.24
C LYS A 139 -10.60 -27.22 -3.07
N HIS A 140 -10.79 -27.70 -4.30
CA HIS A 140 -9.69 -27.98 -5.22
C HIS A 140 -8.91 -26.70 -5.52
N ILE A 141 -9.59 -25.60 -5.90
CA ILE A 141 -8.95 -24.30 -6.15
C ILE A 141 -8.13 -23.86 -4.94
N ILE A 142 -8.72 -23.90 -3.74
CA ILE A 142 -8.04 -23.49 -2.49
C ILE A 142 -6.81 -24.36 -2.23
N SER A 143 -6.89 -25.66 -2.46
CA SER A 143 -5.78 -26.59 -2.20
C SER A 143 -4.57 -26.39 -3.12
N VAL A 144 -4.78 -26.00 -4.38
CA VAL A 144 -3.72 -25.88 -5.38
C VAL A 144 -3.17 -24.48 -5.56
N GLN A 145 -3.94 -23.43 -5.20
CA GLN A 145 -3.53 -22.05 -5.49
C GLN A 145 -2.33 -21.55 -4.69
N ASP A 146 -2.03 -22.18 -3.55
CA ASP A 146 -0.86 -21.83 -2.74
C ASP A 146 0.45 -22.29 -3.36
N ASN A 147 0.39 -23.23 -4.35
CA ASN A 147 1.53 -23.68 -5.12
C ASN A 147 1.37 -23.26 -6.60
N PRO A 148 2.05 -22.20 -7.06
CA PRO A 148 1.90 -21.68 -8.43
C PRO A 148 2.29 -22.69 -9.53
N GLU A 149 3.19 -23.63 -9.26
CA GLU A 149 3.60 -24.64 -10.23
C GLU A 149 2.52 -25.71 -10.40
N ILE A 150 1.97 -26.19 -9.29
CA ILE A 150 0.82 -27.11 -9.30
C ILE A 150 -0.37 -26.45 -9.96
N ALA A 151 -0.69 -25.22 -9.58
CA ALA A 151 -1.81 -24.49 -10.16
C ALA A 151 -1.68 -24.29 -11.68
N LYS A 152 -0.47 -24.13 -12.21
CA LYS A 152 -0.24 -24.00 -13.67
C LYS A 152 -0.46 -25.30 -14.42
N SER A 153 -0.03 -26.42 -13.86
CA SER A 153 -0.12 -27.75 -14.49
C SER A 153 -1.46 -28.45 -14.24
N ASP A 154 -2.30 -27.89 -13.36
CA ASP A 154 -3.59 -28.45 -13.03
C ASP A 154 -4.53 -28.47 -14.23
N TYR A 155 -5.04 -29.66 -14.56
CA TYR A 155 -5.88 -29.87 -15.75
C TYR A 155 -7.24 -29.18 -15.62
N GLN A 156 -7.89 -29.31 -14.45
CA GLN A 156 -9.21 -28.73 -14.22
C GLN A 156 -9.16 -27.19 -14.27
N LEU A 157 -8.17 -26.58 -13.62
CA LEU A 157 -7.96 -25.12 -13.72
C LEU A 157 -7.58 -24.69 -15.14
N SER A 158 -6.89 -25.54 -15.90
CA SER A 158 -6.56 -25.25 -17.30
C SER A 158 -7.82 -25.16 -18.18
N LEU A 159 -8.78 -26.05 -17.98
CA LEU A 159 -10.09 -26.00 -18.66
C LEU A 159 -10.85 -24.73 -18.32
N LEU A 160 -10.96 -24.41 -17.03
CA LEU A 160 -11.65 -23.21 -16.55
C LEU A 160 -11.01 -21.90 -17.04
N ARG A 161 -9.66 -21.85 -17.15
CA ARG A 161 -8.96 -20.70 -17.73
C ARG A 161 -9.30 -20.47 -19.20
N LYS A 162 -9.57 -21.54 -19.95
CA LYS A 162 -9.95 -21.47 -21.37
C LYS A 162 -11.42 -21.16 -21.58
N TYR A 163 -12.24 -21.30 -20.54
CA TYR A 163 -13.66 -21.01 -20.62
C TYR A 163 -13.89 -19.50 -20.83
N LYS A 164 -14.61 -19.15 -21.89
CA LYS A 164 -14.94 -17.76 -22.22
C LYS A 164 -16.14 -17.31 -21.42
N LEU A 165 -15.89 -16.51 -20.38
CA LEU A 165 -16.94 -15.83 -19.65
C LEU A 165 -17.66 -14.82 -20.54
N PRO A 166 -18.97 -14.56 -20.31
CA PRO A 166 -19.75 -13.58 -21.07
C PRO A 166 -19.40 -12.11 -20.70
N PHE A 167 -18.46 -11.89 -19.81
CA PHE A 167 -17.98 -10.59 -19.37
C PHE A 167 -16.43 -10.60 -19.25
N THR A 168 -15.84 -9.41 -19.16
CA THR A 168 -14.42 -9.26 -18.86
C THR A 168 -14.21 -9.25 -17.34
N ASN A 169 -13.45 -10.21 -16.82
CA ASN A 169 -13.12 -10.22 -15.39
C ASN A 169 -11.93 -9.29 -15.09
N VAL A 170 -12.08 -8.43 -14.09
CA VAL A 170 -11.04 -7.50 -13.61
C VAL A 170 -10.78 -7.73 -12.13
N ASP A 171 -9.55 -8.09 -11.80
CA ASP A 171 -9.15 -8.37 -10.41
C ASP A 171 -8.54 -7.14 -9.75
N ILE A 172 -9.29 -6.51 -8.85
CA ILE A 172 -8.87 -5.28 -8.17
C ILE A 172 -7.72 -5.52 -7.18
N MET A 173 -7.63 -6.71 -6.59
CA MET A 173 -6.52 -7.08 -5.71
C MET A 173 -5.19 -7.03 -6.46
N THR A 174 -5.16 -7.48 -7.70
CA THR A 174 -3.96 -7.48 -8.55
C THR A 174 -3.59 -6.06 -9.00
N ILE A 175 -4.57 -5.22 -9.28
CA ILE A 175 -4.35 -3.79 -9.63
C ILE A 175 -3.47 -3.10 -8.59
N PHE A 176 -3.75 -3.31 -7.31
CA PHE A 176 -3.02 -2.70 -6.19
C PHE A 176 -1.89 -3.57 -5.63
N ALA A 177 -1.57 -4.69 -6.27
CA ALA A 177 -0.54 -5.64 -5.82
C ALA A 177 -0.75 -6.13 -4.38
N LEU A 178 -2.01 -6.27 -3.93
CA LEU A 178 -2.36 -6.70 -2.58
C LEU A 178 -2.16 -8.21 -2.36
N ASN A 179 -1.88 -8.95 -3.41
CA ASN A 179 -1.54 -10.37 -3.38
C ASN A 179 -0.10 -10.67 -2.88
N LYS A 180 0.72 -9.63 -2.63
CA LYS A 180 2.13 -9.78 -2.22
C LYS A 180 2.58 -8.65 -1.27
N VAL A 181 1.78 -8.36 -0.25
CA VAL A 181 2.06 -7.25 0.69
C VAL A 181 3.11 -7.58 1.75
N GLY A 182 3.35 -8.84 2.03
CA GLY A 182 4.33 -9.29 3.01
C GLY A 182 5.05 -10.54 2.56
N LYS A 183 6.18 -10.83 3.18
CA LYS A 183 6.94 -12.07 2.99
C LYS A 183 7.30 -12.69 4.33
N GLY A 184 7.24 -14.01 4.33
CA GLY A 184 7.71 -14.84 5.43
C GLY A 184 8.45 -16.06 4.90
N LYS A 185 8.74 -17.00 5.79
CA LYS A 185 9.29 -18.29 5.40
C LYS A 185 8.31 -19.38 5.82
N ASP A 186 8.14 -20.39 4.97
CA ASP A 186 7.44 -21.61 5.33
C ASP A 186 8.30 -22.50 6.23
N ALA A 187 7.75 -23.61 6.68
CA ALA A 187 8.46 -24.59 7.53
C ALA A 187 9.70 -25.20 6.84
N LYS A 188 9.80 -25.11 5.51
CA LYS A 188 10.94 -25.59 4.71
C LYS A 188 11.95 -24.46 4.39
N GLY A 189 11.72 -23.24 4.92
CA GLY A 189 12.59 -22.08 4.68
C GLY A 189 12.36 -21.35 3.35
N ASN A 190 11.36 -21.72 2.54
CA ASN A 190 11.02 -21.05 1.30
C ASN A 190 10.32 -19.72 1.57
N THR A 191 10.55 -18.74 0.72
CA THR A 191 9.85 -17.45 0.82
C THR A 191 8.39 -17.61 0.40
N VAL A 192 7.48 -17.32 1.32
CA VAL A 192 6.04 -17.20 1.06
C VAL A 192 5.61 -15.75 1.10
N TYR A 193 4.66 -15.41 0.25
CA TYR A 193 4.08 -14.06 0.21
C TYR A 193 2.70 -14.08 0.86
N PHE A 194 2.40 -13.04 1.64
CA PHE A 194 1.09 -12.85 2.25
C PHE A 194 0.28 -11.87 1.43
N ALA A 195 -0.96 -12.23 1.21
CA ALA A 195 -1.96 -11.36 0.61
C ALA A 195 -2.67 -10.54 1.69
N LYS A 196 -3.12 -9.34 1.34
CA LYS A 196 -4.01 -8.55 2.16
C LYS A 196 -5.45 -8.97 1.86
N SER A 197 -6.21 -9.34 2.88
CA SER A 197 -7.62 -9.70 2.69
C SER A 197 -8.48 -8.48 2.39
N LEU A 198 -9.68 -8.71 1.83
CA LEU A 198 -10.65 -7.64 1.61
C LEU A 198 -11.03 -6.94 2.92
N LYS A 199 -11.18 -7.70 4.01
CA LYS A 199 -11.45 -7.16 5.36
C LYS A 199 -10.34 -6.24 5.88
N GLN A 200 -9.07 -6.58 5.62
CA GLN A 200 -7.95 -5.69 5.95
C GLN A 200 -7.92 -4.45 5.05
N THR A 201 -8.38 -4.58 3.81
CA THR A 201 -8.47 -3.45 2.88
C THR A 201 -9.60 -2.51 3.25
N SER A 202 -10.75 -3.03 3.71
CA SER A 202 -11.89 -2.22 4.16
C SER A 202 -11.53 -1.26 5.31
N ILE A 203 -10.56 -1.64 6.15
CA ILE A 203 -10.02 -0.78 7.20
C ILE A 203 -9.35 0.46 6.59
N ASN A 204 -8.55 0.28 5.55
CA ASN A 204 -7.92 1.39 4.84
C ASN A 204 -8.94 2.32 4.13
N LEU A 205 -10.09 1.80 3.77
CA LEU A 205 -11.16 2.57 3.16
C LEU A 205 -12.04 3.29 4.20
N GLN A 206 -11.77 3.09 5.49
CA GLN A 206 -12.62 3.53 6.60
C GLN A 206 -14.08 3.07 6.42
N TRP A 207 -14.25 1.85 5.94
CA TRP A 207 -15.57 1.26 5.75
C TRP A 207 -16.27 1.07 7.08
N TYR A 208 -17.59 1.34 7.14
CA TYR A 208 -18.34 1.38 8.40
C TYR A 208 -18.54 -0.01 9.03
N GLU A 209 -18.49 -1.10 8.25
CA GLU A 209 -18.78 -2.44 8.71
C GLU A 209 -17.62 -3.41 8.39
N LEU A 210 -16.93 -3.84 9.45
CA LEU A 210 -15.90 -4.87 9.39
C LEU A 210 -16.55 -6.20 9.77
N LEU A 211 -17.10 -6.90 8.78
CA LEU A 211 -17.88 -8.11 8.97
C LEU A 211 -17.07 -9.33 8.52
N GLU A 212 -16.89 -10.30 9.40
CA GLU A 212 -16.51 -11.67 9.08
C GLU A 212 -17.70 -12.55 9.39
N HIS A 213 -18.14 -13.35 8.44
CA HIS A 213 -19.23 -14.28 8.69
C HIS A 213 -18.71 -15.39 9.63
N GLU A 214 -19.20 -15.40 10.86
CA GLU A 214 -19.02 -16.52 11.78
C GLU A 214 -20.03 -17.59 11.45
N LEU A 215 -19.78 -18.28 10.37
CA LEU A 215 -20.40 -19.59 10.23
C LEU A 215 -19.97 -20.44 11.42
N PRO A 216 -20.85 -21.31 11.94
CA PRO A 216 -20.38 -22.46 12.71
C PRO A 216 -19.20 -23.02 11.94
N PRO A 217 -18.13 -23.47 12.60
CA PRO A 217 -16.85 -23.78 11.95
C PRO A 217 -17.12 -24.45 10.62
N ILE A 218 -16.56 -23.92 9.52
CA ILE A 218 -16.74 -24.48 8.16
C ILE A 218 -16.48 -25.98 8.13
N SER A 219 -15.62 -26.45 9.02
CA SER A 219 -15.46 -27.87 9.32
C SER A 219 -16.74 -28.59 9.72
N ASP A 220 -17.70 -27.91 10.34
CA ASP A 220 -18.95 -28.53 10.78
C ASP A 220 -19.98 -28.62 9.63
N LEU A 221 -19.84 -27.77 8.60
CA LEU A 221 -20.64 -27.82 7.39
C LEU A 221 -20.22 -28.93 6.43
N ASP A 222 -18.96 -29.34 6.50
CA ASP A 222 -18.43 -30.48 5.74
C ASP A 222 -19.08 -31.80 6.12
N ILE A 223 -19.79 -31.85 7.23
CA ILE A 223 -20.39 -33.06 7.81
C ILE A 223 -21.35 -33.74 6.84
N HIS A 224 -22.18 -32.99 6.13
CA HIS A 224 -23.15 -33.56 5.19
C HIS A 224 -22.50 -34.29 4.01
N TYR A 225 -21.31 -33.84 3.60
CA TYR A 225 -20.60 -34.37 2.44
C TYR A 225 -19.39 -35.23 2.79
N TYR A 226 -18.89 -35.09 4.02
CA TYR A 226 -17.65 -35.72 4.48
C TYR A 226 -17.79 -36.50 5.77
N GLN A 227 -18.92 -37.15 6.00
CA GLN A 227 -19.14 -37.99 7.18
C GLN A 227 -17.98 -38.98 7.43
N LYS A 228 -17.36 -39.52 6.38
CA LYS A 228 -16.21 -40.43 6.50
C LYS A 228 -14.97 -39.72 7.06
N ASP A 229 -14.72 -38.46 6.67
CA ASP A 229 -13.56 -37.69 7.14
C ASP A 229 -13.72 -37.29 8.61
N TYR A 230 -14.95 -37.09 9.08
CA TYR A 230 -15.21 -36.77 10.48
C TYR A 230 -15.09 -37.96 11.40
N GLN A 231 -15.38 -39.16 10.95
CA GLN A 231 -15.03 -40.39 11.69
C GLN A 231 -13.52 -40.51 11.91
N TYR A 232 -12.71 -40.10 10.94
CA TYR A 232 -11.25 -40.02 11.06
C TYR A 232 -10.79 -38.98 12.08
N LYS A 233 -11.53 -37.88 12.28
CA LYS A 233 -11.20 -36.82 13.26
C LYS A 233 -11.69 -37.16 14.68
N GLY A 234 -12.28 -38.32 14.91
CA GLY A 234 -12.69 -38.78 16.23
C GLY A 234 -13.91 -38.10 16.82
N ILE A 235 -14.77 -37.48 15.97
CA ILE A 235 -16.04 -36.91 16.39
C ILE A 235 -17.06 -38.01 16.56
N SER A 236 -17.70 -38.08 17.75
CA SER A 236 -18.74 -39.07 18.02
C SER A 236 -19.98 -38.88 17.15
N ALA A 237 -20.68 -40.00 16.84
CA ALA A 237 -21.92 -39.92 16.02
C ALA A 237 -22.97 -38.98 16.64
N ASP A 238 -23.07 -38.96 17.98
CA ASP A 238 -23.97 -38.07 18.70
C ASP A 238 -23.66 -36.59 18.55
N ARG A 239 -22.38 -36.23 18.55
CA ARG A 239 -21.91 -34.86 18.28
C ARG A 239 -22.12 -34.50 16.82
N LEU A 240 -21.89 -35.44 15.91
CA LEU A 240 -22.11 -35.29 14.49
C LEU A 240 -23.58 -35.00 14.20
N ASN A 241 -24.52 -35.77 14.77
CA ASN A 241 -25.95 -35.54 14.60
C ASN A 241 -26.43 -34.20 15.15
N LYS A 242 -25.91 -33.78 16.33
CA LYS A 242 -26.19 -32.45 16.88
C LYS A 242 -25.71 -31.31 16.00
N LEU A 243 -24.59 -31.49 15.31
CA LEU A 243 -24.08 -30.51 14.35
C LEU A 243 -24.94 -30.49 13.08
N ILE A 244 -25.38 -31.65 12.60
CA ILE A 244 -26.34 -31.75 11.46
C ILE A 244 -27.68 -31.09 11.81
N ASP A 245 -28.24 -31.38 12.99
CA ASP A 245 -29.48 -30.77 13.47
C ASP A 245 -29.34 -29.24 13.64
N LYS A 246 -28.20 -28.76 14.07
CA LYS A 246 -27.89 -27.33 14.15
C LYS A 246 -27.77 -26.70 12.76
N TRP A 247 -27.14 -27.40 11.83
CA TRP A 247 -27.02 -27.01 10.43
C TRP A 247 -28.36 -26.91 9.73
N ASP A 248 -29.22 -27.92 9.87
CA ASP A 248 -30.55 -27.92 9.27
C ASP A 248 -31.47 -26.80 9.80
N ARG A 249 -31.26 -26.40 11.07
CA ARG A 249 -31.91 -25.21 11.65
C ARG A 249 -31.36 -23.90 11.18
N TYR A 250 -30.07 -23.85 10.83
CA TYR A 250 -29.40 -22.65 10.33
C TYR A 250 -29.72 -22.32 8.87
N MET A 251 -30.23 -23.26 8.09
CA MET A 251 -30.65 -23.05 6.69
C MET A 251 -32.04 -22.37 6.54
N ILE A 252 -32.54 -21.78 7.62
CA ILE A 252 -33.75 -20.99 7.64
C ILE A 252 -33.43 -19.57 7.16
N ASP A 253 -34.42 -18.81 6.79
CA ASP A 253 -34.35 -17.49 6.13
C ASP A 253 -33.33 -16.51 6.74
N GLU A 254 -33.21 -16.45 8.08
CA GLU A 254 -32.27 -15.57 8.79
C GLU A 254 -30.81 -15.85 8.43
N TRP A 255 -30.42 -17.11 8.28
CA TRP A 255 -29.05 -17.45 7.92
C TRP A 255 -28.72 -17.06 6.47
N ILE A 256 -29.69 -17.24 5.56
CA ILE A 256 -29.55 -16.83 4.16
C ILE A 256 -29.39 -15.31 4.08
N GLU A 257 -30.19 -14.57 4.86
CA GLU A 257 -30.09 -13.11 4.95
C GLU A 257 -28.69 -12.69 5.46
N ASP A 258 -28.16 -13.34 6.48
CA ASP A 258 -26.82 -13.06 7.02
C ASP A 258 -25.73 -13.32 5.98
N VAL A 259 -25.77 -14.45 5.27
CA VAL A 259 -24.78 -14.76 4.21
C VAL A 259 -24.91 -13.76 3.05
N MET A 260 -26.10 -13.42 2.66
CA MET A 260 -26.34 -12.45 1.59
C MET A 260 -25.90 -11.04 1.98
N HIS A 261 -26.12 -10.64 3.24
CA HIS A 261 -25.60 -9.38 3.78
C HIS A 261 -24.06 -9.36 3.81
N TYR A 262 -23.45 -10.44 4.26
CA TYR A 262 -21.99 -10.60 4.24
C TYR A 262 -21.43 -10.47 2.83
N ASN A 263 -21.98 -11.20 1.86
CA ASN A 263 -21.55 -11.14 0.46
C ASN A 263 -21.79 -9.74 -0.14
N GLU A 264 -22.94 -9.11 0.14
CA GLU A 264 -23.21 -7.73 -0.30
C GLU A 264 -22.19 -6.74 0.27
N ASN A 265 -21.87 -6.84 1.56
CA ASN A 265 -20.88 -5.97 2.19
C ASN A 265 -19.51 -6.10 1.52
N ASP A 266 -19.09 -7.30 1.12
CA ASP A 266 -17.84 -7.51 0.40
C ASP A 266 -17.85 -6.84 -0.97
N VAL A 267 -18.96 -6.95 -1.72
CA VAL A 267 -19.11 -6.26 -3.01
C VAL A 267 -19.13 -4.74 -2.86
N LEU A 268 -19.77 -4.21 -1.81
CA LEU A 268 -19.78 -2.77 -1.53
C LEU A 268 -18.37 -2.23 -1.22
N ILE A 269 -17.54 -3.01 -0.54
CA ILE A 269 -16.13 -2.66 -0.31
C ILE A 269 -15.37 -2.57 -1.66
N VAL A 270 -15.63 -3.49 -2.58
CA VAL A 270 -15.06 -3.44 -3.95
C VAL A 270 -15.55 -2.20 -4.69
N CYS A 271 -16.85 -1.84 -4.59
CA CYS A 271 -17.39 -0.61 -5.16
C CYS A 271 -16.67 0.63 -4.61
N GLU A 272 -16.42 0.68 -3.30
CA GLU A 272 -15.71 1.78 -2.67
C GLU A 272 -14.25 1.86 -3.11
N MET A 273 -13.56 0.73 -3.29
CA MET A 273 -12.23 0.71 -3.91
C MET A 273 -12.25 1.31 -5.31
N ILE A 274 -13.24 0.95 -6.14
CA ILE A 274 -13.38 1.51 -7.48
C ILE A 274 -13.58 3.02 -7.42
N ARG A 275 -14.44 3.50 -6.52
CA ARG A 275 -14.74 4.94 -6.36
C ARG A 275 -13.51 5.74 -5.91
N LEU A 276 -12.82 5.29 -4.86
CA LEU A 276 -11.67 6.01 -4.30
C LEU A 276 -10.44 6.01 -5.23
N TYR A 277 -10.32 5.01 -6.08
CA TYR A 277 -9.15 4.85 -6.96
C TYR A 277 -9.55 4.80 -8.43
N ILE A 278 -10.62 5.50 -8.79
CA ILE A 278 -11.15 5.53 -10.16
C ILE A 278 -10.10 5.91 -11.21
N ASP A 279 -9.15 6.78 -10.86
CA ASP A 279 -8.09 7.23 -11.77
C ASP A 279 -7.11 6.11 -12.11
N GLU A 280 -6.82 5.20 -11.17
CA GLU A 280 -6.00 4.01 -11.44
C GLU A 280 -6.69 3.05 -12.43
N ILE A 281 -8.01 2.95 -12.33
CA ILE A 281 -8.81 2.12 -13.23
C ILE A 281 -8.89 2.78 -14.60
N ARG A 282 -9.19 4.08 -14.68
CA ARG A 282 -9.22 4.86 -15.91
C ARG A 282 -7.89 4.82 -16.65
N LEU A 283 -6.78 4.91 -15.91
CA LEU A 283 -5.44 4.78 -16.50
C LEU A 283 -5.28 3.45 -17.25
N ARG A 284 -5.75 2.33 -16.68
CA ARG A 284 -5.66 1.02 -17.33
C ARG A 284 -6.52 0.92 -18.58
N TYR A 285 -7.73 1.46 -18.55
CA TYR A 285 -8.57 1.56 -19.75
C TYR A 285 -7.91 2.38 -20.85
N ASN A 286 -7.33 3.52 -20.48
CA ASN A 286 -6.66 4.41 -21.43
C ASN A 286 -5.40 3.74 -22.02
N ILE A 287 -4.61 3.06 -21.20
CA ILE A 287 -3.45 2.29 -21.66
C ILE A 287 -3.90 1.17 -22.60
N SER A 288 -4.90 0.38 -22.18
CA SER A 288 -5.40 -0.73 -23.00
C SER A 288 -5.91 -0.25 -24.36
N LYS A 289 -6.58 0.91 -24.39
CA LYS A 289 -7.07 1.52 -25.64
C LYS A 289 -5.94 2.09 -26.49
N ALA A 290 -5.02 2.86 -25.88
CA ALA A 290 -3.96 3.57 -26.61
C ALA A 290 -2.89 2.63 -27.20
N TYR A 291 -2.61 1.54 -26.51
CA TYR A 291 -1.52 0.63 -26.87
C TYR A 291 -1.99 -0.75 -27.35
N GLU A 292 -3.30 -0.99 -27.37
CA GLU A 292 -3.92 -2.28 -27.74
C GLU A 292 -3.39 -3.47 -26.92
N ILE A 293 -3.15 -3.21 -25.61
CA ILE A 293 -2.65 -4.22 -24.67
C ILE A 293 -3.64 -4.36 -23.52
N ASP A 294 -4.04 -5.58 -23.18
CA ASP A 294 -4.86 -5.82 -21.98
C ASP A 294 -4.02 -5.66 -20.70
N VAL A 295 -4.27 -4.57 -19.97
CA VAL A 295 -3.67 -4.28 -18.66
C VAL A 295 -4.71 -4.05 -17.57
N LEU A 296 -5.97 -4.39 -17.80
CA LEU A 296 -7.08 -4.08 -16.87
C LEU A 296 -6.85 -4.64 -15.47
N SER A 297 -6.36 -5.88 -15.35
CA SER A 297 -6.00 -6.51 -14.07
C SER A 297 -4.50 -6.40 -13.74
N SER A 298 -3.76 -5.49 -14.35
CA SER A 298 -2.31 -5.42 -14.18
C SER A 298 -1.90 -4.46 -13.06
N SER A 299 -0.96 -4.89 -12.21
CA SER A 299 -0.26 -3.98 -11.32
C SER A 299 0.61 -2.99 -12.11
N ARG A 300 1.00 -1.87 -11.50
CA ARG A 300 1.92 -0.91 -12.15
C ARG A 300 3.22 -1.57 -12.61
N SER A 301 3.74 -2.54 -11.86
CA SER A 301 4.93 -3.29 -12.27
C SER A 301 4.68 -4.15 -13.52
N ASN A 302 3.52 -4.80 -13.63
CA ASN A 302 3.15 -5.58 -14.80
C ASN A 302 2.87 -4.68 -16.02
N ILE A 303 2.27 -3.50 -15.82
CA ILE A 303 2.13 -2.48 -16.88
C ILE A 303 3.52 -2.11 -17.41
N ALA A 304 4.48 -1.84 -16.51
CA ALA A 304 5.84 -1.51 -16.92
C ALA A 304 6.50 -2.63 -17.74
N ASP A 305 6.28 -3.91 -17.38
CA ASP A 305 6.80 -5.04 -18.17
C ASP A 305 6.20 -5.08 -19.57
N ASN A 306 4.87 -5.04 -19.65
CA ASN A 306 4.17 -5.12 -20.93
C ASN A 306 4.55 -3.94 -21.85
N MET A 307 4.61 -2.74 -21.29
CA MET A 307 5.00 -1.55 -22.05
C MET A 307 6.48 -1.58 -22.46
N PHE A 308 7.38 -2.03 -21.58
CA PHE A 308 8.79 -2.19 -21.95
C PHE A 308 8.96 -3.21 -23.08
N ILE A 309 8.26 -4.34 -23.00
CA ILE A 309 8.30 -5.37 -24.06
C ILE A 309 7.87 -4.76 -25.40
N LYS A 310 6.77 -4.00 -25.41
CA LYS A 310 6.29 -3.33 -26.62
C LYS A 310 7.33 -2.35 -27.16
N PHE A 311 7.77 -1.39 -26.34
CA PHE A 311 8.70 -0.36 -26.78
C PHE A 311 10.05 -0.93 -27.22
N TYR A 312 10.63 -1.88 -26.47
CA TYR A 312 11.90 -2.49 -26.87
C TYR A 312 11.78 -3.27 -28.18
N SER A 313 10.66 -3.97 -28.41
CA SER A 313 10.42 -4.66 -29.67
C SER A 313 10.29 -3.67 -30.84
N GLU A 314 9.61 -2.55 -30.66
CA GLU A 314 9.51 -1.48 -31.66
C GLU A 314 10.89 -0.86 -31.98
N PHE A 315 11.67 -0.52 -30.96
CA PHE A 315 13.00 0.09 -31.12
C PHE A 315 14.05 -0.85 -31.70
N SER A 316 13.95 -2.14 -31.39
CA SER A 316 14.91 -3.16 -31.88
C SER A 316 14.51 -3.78 -33.20
N GLY A 317 13.24 -3.69 -33.61
CA GLY A 317 12.68 -4.44 -34.74
C GLY A 317 12.54 -5.94 -34.46
N LEU A 318 12.75 -6.40 -33.22
CA LEU A 318 12.72 -7.82 -32.86
C LEU A 318 11.37 -8.21 -32.25
N GLN A 319 10.90 -9.41 -32.59
CA GLN A 319 9.76 -10.00 -31.91
C GLN A 319 10.13 -10.36 -30.45
N PRO A 320 9.19 -10.28 -29.48
CA PRO A 320 9.46 -10.60 -28.09
C PRO A 320 10.13 -11.96 -27.88
N SER A 321 9.74 -12.99 -28.65
CA SER A 321 10.32 -14.34 -28.58
C SER A 321 11.81 -14.41 -28.94
N GLN A 322 12.34 -13.43 -29.65
CA GLN A 322 13.74 -13.41 -30.11
C GLN A 322 14.70 -12.89 -29.03
N TRP A 323 14.23 -12.10 -28.06
CA TRP A 323 15.09 -11.47 -27.05
C TRP A 323 14.68 -11.81 -25.61
N ARG A 324 13.41 -12.14 -25.33
CA ARG A 324 12.94 -12.50 -24.00
C ARG A 324 13.47 -13.86 -23.54
N GLY A 325 13.47 -14.07 -22.22
CA GLY A 325 14.01 -15.30 -21.60
C GLY A 325 15.53 -15.36 -21.54
N LYS A 326 16.24 -14.35 -22.04
CA LYS A 326 17.69 -14.23 -21.92
C LYS A 326 18.03 -13.40 -20.69
N THR A 327 19.07 -13.79 -19.97
CA THR A 327 19.59 -13.07 -18.80
C THR A 327 21.12 -13.06 -18.85
N THR A 328 21.73 -12.12 -18.13
CA THR A 328 23.18 -12.13 -17.96
C THR A 328 23.52 -12.71 -16.59
N GLU A 329 23.93 -13.96 -16.57
CA GLU A 329 24.43 -14.60 -15.37
C GLU A 329 25.83 -14.11 -15.02
N ARG A 330 26.08 -13.90 -13.71
CA ARG A 330 27.38 -13.51 -13.19
C ARG A 330 27.66 -14.26 -11.90
N THR A 331 28.82 -14.91 -11.85
CA THR A 331 29.31 -15.66 -10.70
C THR A 331 29.89 -14.74 -9.64
N SER A 332 30.43 -13.57 -10.04
CA SER A 332 31.01 -12.58 -9.14
C SER A 332 30.84 -11.17 -9.67
N LEU A 333 30.82 -10.20 -8.78
CA LEU A 333 30.61 -8.78 -9.06
C LEU A 333 31.72 -7.96 -8.37
N SER A 334 32.70 -7.52 -9.14
CA SER A 334 33.85 -6.74 -8.65
C SER A 334 33.55 -5.24 -8.71
N PHE A 335 33.67 -4.54 -7.60
CA PHE A 335 33.42 -3.10 -7.52
C PHE A 335 34.44 -2.27 -8.31
N LYS A 336 35.64 -2.79 -8.55
CA LYS A 336 36.60 -2.18 -9.47
C LYS A 336 36.04 -2.03 -10.90
N LYS A 337 35.14 -2.92 -11.32
CA LYS A 337 34.43 -2.86 -12.64
C LYS A 337 33.13 -2.06 -12.58
N VAL A 338 32.67 -1.71 -11.40
CA VAL A 338 31.43 -0.98 -11.15
C VAL A 338 31.71 0.52 -11.06
N ILE A 339 32.67 0.93 -10.23
CA ILE A 339 32.95 2.33 -9.88
C ILE A 339 33.52 3.09 -11.08
N PHE A 340 32.93 4.26 -11.35
CA PHE A 340 33.36 5.12 -12.46
C PHE A 340 34.72 5.79 -12.15
N PRO A 341 35.57 5.97 -13.17
CA PRO A 341 36.91 6.52 -12.97
C PRO A 341 36.98 7.97 -12.45
N PHE A 342 35.93 8.77 -12.70
CA PHE A 342 35.89 10.16 -12.29
C PHE A 342 35.49 10.34 -10.81
N ILE A 343 35.01 9.30 -10.13
CA ILE A 343 34.67 9.35 -8.70
C ILE A 343 35.95 9.61 -7.90
N LYS A 344 35.97 10.74 -7.20
CA LYS A 344 37.11 11.20 -6.36
C LYS A 344 36.57 11.90 -5.13
N PHE A 345 37.32 11.86 -4.05
CA PHE A 345 37.01 12.53 -2.79
C PHE A 345 38.21 13.31 -2.29
N GLU A 346 37.99 14.35 -1.49
CA GLU A 346 39.01 15.21 -0.90
C GLU A 346 39.34 14.77 0.53
N THR A 347 38.36 14.35 1.31
CA THR A 347 38.53 13.91 2.69
C THR A 347 39.22 12.53 2.76
N LYS A 348 40.06 12.35 3.76
CA LYS A 348 40.79 11.08 3.93
C LYS A 348 39.85 9.91 4.17
N GLU A 349 38.79 10.11 4.94
CA GLU A 349 37.79 9.08 5.27
C GLU A 349 37.08 8.55 4.02
N LEU A 350 36.70 9.43 3.09
CA LEU A 350 36.03 9.02 1.85
C LEU A 350 37.03 8.48 0.82
N GLN A 351 38.28 8.94 0.79
CA GLN A 351 39.35 8.33 -0.02
C GLN A 351 39.58 6.88 0.41
N ASP A 352 39.75 6.65 1.71
CA ASP A 352 39.96 5.30 2.26
C ASP A 352 38.75 4.38 2.00
N LEU A 353 37.54 4.91 2.14
CA LEU A 353 36.30 4.19 1.79
C LEU A 353 36.31 3.79 0.31
N LEU A 354 36.63 4.71 -0.60
CA LEU A 354 36.65 4.44 -2.03
C LEU A 354 37.68 3.35 -2.39
N GLU A 355 38.86 3.39 -1.81
CA GLU A 355 39.91 2.38 -2.01
C GLU A 355 39.49 1.01 -1.40
N ASP A 356 38.84 0.99 -0.25
CA ASP A 356 38.25 -0.25 0.29
C ASP A 356 37.18 -0.80 -0.64
N MET A 357 36.27 0.03 -1.11
CA MET A 357 35.19 -0.38 -2.02
C MET A 357 35.74 -0.97 -3.33
N LYS A 358 36.81 -0.40 -3.92
CA LYS A 358 37.44 -0.94 -5.13
C LYS A 358 37.93 -2.38 -4.98
N LYS A 359 38.27 -2.80 -3.76
CA LYS A 359 38.73 -4.19 -3.45
C LYS A 359 37.60 -5.18 -3.29
N VAL A 360 36.35 -4.72 -3.16
CA VAL A 360 35.18 -5.56 -2.87
C VAL A 360 34.81 -6.42 -4.06
N VAL A 361 34.54 -7.69 -3.78
CA VAL A 361 33.90 -8.65 -4.70
C VAL A 361 32.73 -9.30 -3.96
N ILE A 362 31.55 -9.22 -4.54
CA ILE A 362 30.33 -9.84 -4.01
C ILE A 362 29.75 -10.89 -4.97
N TYR A 363 28.96 -11.82 -4.46
CA TYR A 363 28.39 -12.93 -5.20
C TYR A 363 26.87 -12.84 -5.34
N SER A 364 26.27 -11.87 -4.67
CA SER A 364 24.83 -11.57 -4.72
C SER A 364 24.61 -10.06 -4.56
N ILE A 365 23.37 -9.58 -4.83
CA ILE A 365 22.94 -8.20 -4.62
C ILE A 365 21.89 -8.07 -3.51
N GLY A 366 21.77 -9.09 -2.64
CA GLY A 366 20.88 -9.02 -1.47
C GLY A 366 21.30 -7.91 -0.50
N LYS A 367 20.38 -7.49 0.38
CA LYS A 367 20.60 -6.39 1.33
C LYS A 367 21.86 -6.56 2.19
N ASP A 368 22.21 -7.80 2.51
CA ASP A 368 23.35 -8.14 3.38
C ASP A 368 24.65 -8.44 2.58
N ALA A 369 24.61 -8.33 1.25
CA ALA A 369 25.77 -8.66 0.41
C ALA A 369 26.90 -7.63 0.51
N PHE A 370 26.55 -6.36 0.74
CA PHE A 370 27.50 -5.25 0.90
C PHE A 370 26.86 -4.14 1.72
N LYS A 371 27.61 -3.64 2.69
CA LYS A 371 27.26 -2.46 3.47
C LYS A 371 28.54 -1.79 3.98
N ARG A 372 28.64 -0.48 3.87
CA ARG A 372 29.65 0.37 4.50
C ARG A 372 28.96 1.56 5.15
N GLU A 373 29.54 2.02 6.23
CA GLU A 373 29.12 3.25 6.91
C GLU A 373 30.31 4.20 6.97
N VAL A 374 30.07 5.47 6.71
CA VAL A 374 31.05 6.52 6.77
C VAL A 374 30.44 7.76 7.40
N LYS A 375 31.21 8.44 8.26
CA LYS A 375 30.79 9.71 8.85
C LYS A 375 31.32 10.85 7.98
N LEU A 376 30.42 11.80 7.67
CA LEU A 376 30.75 13.05 7.00
C LEU A 376 29.89 14.16 7.61
N GLY A 377 30.52 15.26 8.05
CA GLY A 377 29.80 16.28 8.82
C GLY A 377 29.15 15.71 10.09
N ASN A 378 27.89 16.03 10.28
CA ASN A 378 27.10 15.55 11.43
C ASN A 378 26.40 14.22 11.18
N LEU A 379 26.43 13.66 9.95
CA LEU A 379 25.70 12.47 9.55
C LEU A 379 26.60 11.25 9.38
N VAL A 380 26.01 10.08 9.57
CA VAL A 380 26.57 8.80 9.14
C VAL A 380 25.80 8.35 7.91
N TYR A 381 26.51 8.07 6.83
CA TYR A 381 25.97 7.60 5.58
C TYR A 381 26.14 6.10 5.45
N THR A 382 25.10 5.43 5.01
CA THR A 382 25.11 4.00 4.71
C THR A 382 25.14 3.80 3.19
N ILE A 383 26.20 3.21 2.69
CA ILE A 383 26.38 2.78 1.30
C ILE A 383 26.15 1.28 1.23
N ALA A 384 25.22 0.84 0.39
CA ALA A 384 24.82 -0.56 0.26
C ALA A 384 24.50 -0.91 -1.21
N THR A 385 23.96 -2.10 -1.48
CA THR A 385 23.57 -2.51 -2.83
C THR A 385 22.34 -1.75 -3.37
N GLY A 386 21.63 -1.00 -2.51
CA GLY A 386 20.47 -0.17 -2.87
C GLY A 386 20.80 1.31 -3.06
N GLY A 387 19.98 2.21 -2.52
CA GLY A 387 20.21 3.66 -2.50
C GLY A 387 21.05 4.12 -1.31
N LEU A 388 21.59 5.33 -1.40
CA LEU A 388 22.25 6.01 -0.28
C LEU A 388 21.23 6.37 0.79
N HIS A 389 21.58 6.16 2.06
CA HIS A 389 20.78 6.59 3.18
C HIS A 389 21.65 7.19 4.27
N SER A 390 21.34 8.41 4.68
CA SER A 390 21.91 9.00 5.89
C SER A 390 21.18 8.51 7.14
N GLN A 391 21.87 8.50 8.26
CA GLN A 391 21.27 8.32 9.57
C GLN A 391 20.91 9.71 10.11
N ASP A 392 19.71 10.17 9.75
CA ASP A 392 19.26 11.50 10.06
C ASP A 392 19.09 11.70 11.56
N ILE A 393 19.46 12.88 12.02
CA ILE A 393 19.18 13.32 13.40
C ILE A 393 17.73 13.84 13.41
N PRO A 394 16.87 13.33 14.31
CA PRO A 394 15.53 13.85 14.46
C PRO A 394 15.56 15.34 14.82
N ARG A 395 14.80 16.15 14.11
CA ARG A 395 14.75 17.58 14.40
C ARG A 395 13.55 18.29 13.76
N GLU A 396 13.24 19.45 14.32
CA GLU A 396 12.33 20.42 13.76
C GLU A 396 13.13 21.57 13.19
N LEU A 397 12.99 21.83 11.90
CA LEU A 397 13.60 22.94 11.19
C LEU A 397 12.48 23.80 10.62
N LYS A 398 12.48 25.08 11.01
CA LYS A 398 11.57 26.09 10.45
C LYS A 398 12.39 27.27 10.03
N SER A 399 12.18 27.78 8.82
CA SER A 399 12.58 29.14 8.48
C SER A 399 11.90 30.05 9.48
N LYS A 400 12.64 31.03 10.08
CA LYS A 400 12.16 31.86 11.17
C LYS A 400 10.75 32.38 10.91
N LEU A 401 9.77 31.79 11.58
CA LEU A 401 8.42 32.32 11.75
C LEU A 401 8.49 33.46 12.74
N ILE A 402 7.96 34.57 12.38
CA ILE A 402 7.85 35.69 13.27
C ILE A 402 6.40 35.94 13.56
N LYS A 403 6.18 36.06 14.83
CA LYS A 403 5.00 36.61 15.50
C LYS A 403 3.71 36.47 14.69
N SER A 404 2.84 35.60 15.11
CA SER A 404 1.42 35.74 14.81
C SER A 404 1.01 37.15 15.23
N ASP A 405 0.40 37.93 14.34
CA ASP A 405 -0.32 39.12 14.72
C ASP A 405 -1.48 38.70 15.61
N ILE A 406 -1.41 39.06 16.88
CA ILE A 406 -2.40 38.67 17.89
C ILE A 406 -3.79 39.24 17.56
N SER A 407 -3.86 40.27 16.68
CA SER A 407 -5.11 40.91 16.27
C SER A 407 -5.82 40.27 15.07
N THR A 408 -5.07 39.67 14.15
CA THR A 408 -5.61 39.09 12.91
C THR A 408 -5.49 37.58 12.84
N GLY A 409 -4.64 36.98 13.65
CA GLY A 409 -4.29 35.55 13.54
C GLY A 409 -3.44 35.19 12.32
N GLU A 410 -3.03 36.17 11.52
CA GLU A 410 -2.18 35.98 10.36
C GLU A 410 -0.73 35.77 10.76
N GLU A 411 -0.07 34.77 10.17
CA GLU A 411 1.36 34.53 10.32
C GLU A 411 2.12 35.58 9.51
N ILE A 412 2.78 36.52 10.21
CA ILE A 412 3.68 37.48 9.58
C ILE A 412 5.05 36.86 9.44
N TRP A 413 5.47 36.67 8.17
CA TRP A 413 6.84 36.26 7.86
C TRP A 413 7.83 37.41 8.09
N ASP A 414 8.86 37.17 8.92
CA ASP A 414 10.00 38.10 8.96
C ASP A 414 10.69 38.13 7.60
N ASN A 415 11.16 39.28 7.23
CA ASN A 415 12.09 39.38 6.13
C ASN A 415 13.26 38.43 6.38
N ILE A 416 13.35 37.34 5.61
CA ILE A 416 14.47 36.43 5.66
C ILE A 416 15.71 37.23 5.27
N THR A 417 16.50 37.60 6.27
CA THR A 417 17.75 38.35 6.06
C THR A 417 18.86 37.41 5.60
N ASP A 418 19.95 37.95 5.09
CA ASP A 418 21.11 37.17 4.67
C ASP A 418 21.69 36.31 5.77
N ASP A 419 21.48 36.68 7.04
CA ASP A 419 21.89 35.91 8.23
C ASP A 419 20.86 34.90 8.71
N SER A 420 19.75 34.75 8.00
CA SER A 420 18.74 33.72 8.28
C SER A 420 19.14 32.39 7.66
N TYR A 421 18.81 31.28 8.34
CA TYR A 421 18.92 29.96 7.76
C TYR A 421 17.75 29.70 6.81
N ILE A 422 18.06 29.12 5.65
CA ILE A 422 17.11 28.52 4.71
C ILE A 422 17.38 27.02 4.61
N TYR A 423 16.36 26.27 4.21
CA TYR A 423 16.41 24.83 4.01
C TYR A 423 16.09 24.54 2.56
N VAL A 424 17.01 23.89 1.89
CA VAL A 424 16.90 23.59 0.46
C VAL A 424 16.89 22.07 0.26
N HIS A 425 15.86 21.59 -0.39
CA HIS A 425 15.84 20.25 -0.97
C HIS A 425 16.39 20.33 -2.39
N TRP A 426 17.30 19.44 -2.70
CA TRP A 426 17.89 19.29 -4.01
C TRP A 426 17.71 17.85 -4.47
N ASP A 427 17.03 17.63 -5.61
CA ASP A 427 16.59 16.33 -6.10
C ASP A 427 17.01 16.12 -7.55
N ILE A 428 17.56 14.94 -7.86
CA ILE A 428 18.09 14.62 -9.17
C ILE A 428 16.95 14.10 -10.08
N ALA A 429 16.78 14.74 -11.20
CA ALA A 429 15.73 14.41 -12.17
C ALA A 429 15.89 13.00 -12.74
N SER A 430 14.93 12.11 -12.44
CA SER A 430 14.93 10.72 -12.93
C SER A 430 16.26 10.00 -12.74
N PHE A 431 16.85 10.07 -11.53
CA PHE A 431 18.22 9.76 -11.21
C PHE A 431 18.78 8.48 -11.86
N TYR A 432 18.26 7.31 -11.52
CA TYR A 432 18.77 6.06 -12.06
C TYR A 432 18.62 5.90 -13.58
N PRO A 433 17.51 6.27 -14.18
CA PRO A 433 17.39 6.36 -15.64
C PRO A 433 18.39 7.31 -16.28
N SER A 434 18.67 8.45 -15.65
CA SER A 434 19.67 9.41 -16.14
C SER A 434 21.09 8.84 -16.10
N ILE A 435 21.44 8.09 -15.06
CA ILE A 435 22.72 7.35 -14.99
C ILE A 435 22.79 6.28 -16.11
N MET A 436 21.69 5.55 -16.35
CA MET A 436 21.69 4.52 -17.43
C MET A 436 21.86 5.15 -18.81
N ASP A 437 21.23 6.27 -19.04
CA ASP A 437 21.32 7.02 -20.32
C ASP A 437 22.70 7.61 -20.53
N GLU A 438 23.19 8.45 -19.60
CA GLU A 438 24.46 9.18 -19.73
C GLU A 438 25.68 8.24 -19.77
N TYR A 439 25.71 7.22 -18.91
CA TYR A 439 26.83 6.28 -18.81
C TYR A 439 26.63 5.00 -19.60
N ARG A 440 25.62 4.96 -20.50
CA ARG A 440 25.33 3.86 -21.43
C ARG A 440 25.26 2.49 -20.76
N ILE A 441 24.49 2.41 -19.65
CA ILE A 441 24.33 1.17 -18.89
C ILE A 441 23.14 0.35 -19.42
N ALA A 442 23.43 -0.81 -19.97
CA ALA A 442 22.46 -1.76 -20.47
C ALA A 442 22.78 -3.19 -20.00
N PRO A 443 21.80 -4.10 -19.93
CA PRO A 443 22.05 -5.53 -19.74
C PRO A 443 22.96 -6.06 -20.86
N LYS A 444 24.00 -6.84 -20.52
CA LYS A 444 24.98 -7.32 -21.50
C LYS A 444 24.36 -8.22 -22.61
N HIS A 445 23.26 -8.89 -22.32
CA HIS A 445 22.54 -9.75 -23.28
C HIS A 445 21.62 -8.98 -24.22
N MET A 446 21.43 -7.68 -24.03
CA MET A 446 20.64 -6.79 -24.88
C MET A 446 21.54 -5.95 -25.78
N ASN A 447 20.98 -5.42 -26.86
CA ASN A 447 21.67 -4.45 -27.68
C ASN A 447 21.79 -3.11 -26.93
N GLU A 448 23.01 -2.73 -26.54
CA GLU A 448 23.26 -1.50 -25.76
C GLU A 448 22.72 -0.25 -26.47
N GLY A 449 23.01 -0.09 -27.76
CA GLY A 449 22.57 1.09 -28.51
C GLY A 449 21.06 1.25 -28.54
N VAL A 450 20.34 0.15 -28.75
CA VAL A 450 18.86 0.13 -28.73
C VAL A 450 18.33 0.43 -27.32
N PHE A 451 18.90 -0.22 -26.31
CA PHE A 451 18.45 -0.06 -24.94
C PHE A 451 18.63 1.38 -24.46
N VAL A 452 19.81 1.96 -24.65
CA VAL A 452 20.11 3.34 -24.24
C VAL A 452 19.24 4.34 -25.02
N LYS A 453 19.07 4.15 -26.34
CA LYS A 453 18.16 4.98 -27.14
C LYS A 453 16.72 4.93 -26.61
N LEU A 454 16.27 3.76 -26.19
CA LEU A 454 14.93 3.62 -25.56
C LEU A 454 14.84 4.38 -24.23
N ILE A 455 15.85 4.26 -23.34
CA ILE A 455 15.87 5.00 -22.07
C ILE A 455 15.85 6.51 -22.31
N HIS A 456 16.66 6.98 -23.22
CA HIS A 456 16.70 8.40 -23.63
C HIS A 456 15.32 8.88 -24.12
N TRP A 457 14.73 8.13 -25.06
CA TRP A 457 13.40 8.45 -25.59
C TRP A 457 12.33 8.47 -24.48
N LEU A 458 12.33 7.50 -23.56
CA LEU A 458 11.40 7.45 -22.44
C LEU A 458 11.48 8.71 -21.55
N LYS A 459 12.71 9.20 -21.29
CA LYS A 459 12.95 10.41 -20.49
C LYS A 459 12.43 11.65 -21.23
N GLU A 460 12.92 11.89 -22.45
CA GLU A 460 12.62 13.11 -23.21
C GLU A 460 11.13 13.20 -23.55
N THR A 461 10.54 12.08 -23.99
CA THR A 461 9.10 12.07 -24.31
C THR A 461 8.24 12.29 -23.06
N ARG A 462 8.66 11.79 -21.89
CA ARG A 462 7.95 12.05 -20.64
C ARG A 462 8.01 13.54 -20.25
N VAL A 463 9.17 14.18 -20.39
CA VAL A 463 9.33 15.60 -20.11
C VAL A 463 8.48 16.43 -21.07
N THR A 464 8.53 16.10 -22.35
CA THR A 464 7.70 16.73 -23.38
C THR A 464 6.21 16.58 -23.08
N ALA A 465 5.75 15.37 -22.75
CA ALA A 465 4.35 15.10 -22.43
C ALA A 465 3.88 15.85 -21.18
N LYS A 466 4.74 16.02 -20.17
CA LYS A 466 4.41 16.76 -18.95
C LYS A 466 4.22 18.26 -19.19
N HIS A 467 4.99 18.85 -20.10
CA HIS A 467 5.03 20.29 -20.35
C HIS A 467 4.33 20.73 -21.63
N SER A 468 3.88 19.79 -22.48
CA SER A 468 3.16 20.11 -23.73
C SER A 468 1.87 20.89 -23.46
N LYS A 469 1.57 21.81 -24.34
CA LYS A 469 0.26 22.50 -24.42
C LYS A 469 -0.76 21.72 -25.26
N GLU A 470 -0.31 20.77 -26.06
CA GLU A 470 -1.16 19.91 -26.87
C GLU A 470 -1.88 18.88 -25.98
N GLU A 471 -3.11 18.55 -26.32
CA GLU A 471 -3.90 17.55 -25.60
C GLU A 471 -3.47 16.12 -25.95
N TYR A 472 -2.97 15.92 -27.17
CA TYR A 472 -2.51 14.62 -27.68
C TYR A 472 -1.09 14.72 -28.23
N ILE A 473 -0.31 13.65 -28.03
CA ILE A 473 1.01 13.46 -28.61
C ILE A 473 0.98 12.09 -29.30
N ASP A 474 1.26 12.05 -30.60
CA ASP A 474 1.18 10.83 -31.43
C ASP A 474 -0.17 10.07 -31.27
N GLY A 475 -1.26 10.80 -31.15
CA GLY A 475 -2.60 10.23 -30.98
C GLY A 475 -2.93 9.72 -29.59
N ILE A 476 -2.01 9.86 -28.63
CA ILE A 476 -2.19 9.44 -27.21
C ILE A 476 -2.42 10.67 -26.34
N PRO A 477 -3.42 10.68 -25.43
CA PRO A 477 -3.59 11.77 -24.49
C PRO A 477 -2.31 12.00 -23.68
N LYS A 478 -1.82 13.24 -23.63
CA LYS A 478 -0.53 13.58 -23.01
C LYS A 478 -0.38 13.10 -21.57
N ASP A 479 -1.45 13.18 -20.77
CA ASP A 479 -1.44 12.76 -19.37
C ASP A 479 -1.29 11.24 -19.24
N VAL A 480 -1.92 10.49 -20.14
CA VAL A 480 -1.76 9.02 -20.22
C VAL A 480 -0.33 8.67 -20.62
N LEU A 481 0.19 9.30 -21.65
CA LEU A 481 1.57 9.09 -22.11
C LEU A 481 2.58 9.40 -20.98
N ALA A 482 2.49 10.56 -20.34
CA ALA A 482 3.37 10.95 -19.24
C ALA A 482 3.32 9.95 -18.06
N GLN A 483 2.13 9.43 -17.71
CA GLN A 483 1.96 8.45 -16.65
C GLN A 483 2.54 7.08 -17.03
N VAL A 484 2.28 6.60 -18.24
CA VAL A 484 2.85 5.32 -18.73
C VAL A 484 4.37 5.37 -18.72
N LEU A 485 4.94 6.43 -19.31
CA LEU A 485 6.40 6.59 -19.35
C LEU A 485 7.01 6.68 -17.95
N LYS A 486 6.35 7.36 -17.01
CA LYS A 486 6.76 7.39 -15.59
C LYS A 486 6.77 5.99 -14.96
N ILE A 487 5.74 5.18 -15.22
CA ILE A 487 5.65 3.81 -14.69
C ILE A 487 6.77 2.95 -15.27
N VAL A 488 7.01 3.02 -16.56
CA VAL A 488 8.04 2.23 -17.25
C VAL A 488 9.43 2.61 -16.74
N ILE A 489 9.79 3.89 -16.83
CA ILE A 489 11.13 4.36 -16.52
C ILE A 489 11.53 4.12 -15.06
N ASN A 490 10.60 4.30 -14.12
CA ASN A 490 10.87 4.05 -12.69
C ASN A 490 11.01 2.55 -12.36
N SER A 491 10.52 1.67 -13.22
CA SER A 491 10.57 0.22 -13.00
C SER A 491 11.81 -0.45 -13.59
N ILE A 492 12.42 0.13 -14.62
CA ILE A 492 13.50 -0.51 -15.40
C ILE A 492 14.70 -0.86 -14.52
N TYR A 493 15.22 0.10 -13.74
CA TYR A 493 16.42 -0.16 -12.96
C TYR A 493 16.25 -1.30 -11.94
N GLY A 494 15.10 -1.35 -11.25
CA GLY A 494 14.79 -2.42 -10.30
C GLY A 494 14.74 -3.81 -10.96
N LYS A 495 14.33 -3.86 -12.22
CA LYS A 495 14.27 -5.10 -13.01
C LYS A 495 15.64 -5.62 -13.46
N LEU A 496 16.66 -4.76 -13.52
CA LEU A 496 18.06 -5.20 -13.71
C LEU A 496 18.54 -6.16 -12.62
N GLY A 497 17.99 -6.02 -11.40
CA GLY A 497 18.31 -6.89 -10.26
C GLY A 497 17.38 -8.10 -10.10
N PHE A 498 16.29 -8.17 -10.85
CA PHE A 498 15.29 -9.21 -10.72
C PHE A 498 15.68 -10.49 -11.49
N THR A 499 16.12 -11.52 -10.79
CA THR A 499 16.73 -12.73 -11.35
C THR A 499 15.88 -13.52 -12.33
N LYS A 500 14.54 -13.38 -12.28
CA LYS A 500 13.58 -14.04 -13.18
C LYS A 500 13.08 -13.11 -14.30
N GLY A 501 13.65 -11.92 -14.41
CA GLY A 501 13.21 -10.91 -15.37
C GLY A 501 14.10 -10.83 -16.62
N ASP A 502 13.49 -10.46 -17.73
CA ASP A 502 14.17 -10.32 -19.04
C ASP A 502 15.28 -9.24 -19.06
N LEU A 503 15.37 -8.39 -18.03
CA LEU A 503 16.38 -7.33 -17.91
C LEU A 503 17.53 -7.70 -16.96
N CYS A 504 17.58 -8.92 -16.42
CA CYS A 504 18.50 -9.25 -15.34
C CYS A 504 19.97 -9.16 -15.77
N ASP A 505 20.67 -8.18 -15.23
CA ASP A 505 22.14 -8.08 -15.19
C ASP A 505 22.56 -7.40 -13.88
N ARG A 506 23.03 -8.19 -12.93
CA ARG A 506 23.41 -7.72 -11.58
C ARG A 506 24.57 -6.71 -11.60
N LEU A 507 25.47 -6.74 -12.61
CA LEU A 507 26.52 -5.74 -12.72
C LEU A 507 25.97 -4.40 -13.19
N ALA A 508 24.98 -4.42 -14.10
CA ALA A 508 24.34 -3.20 -14.57
C ALA A 508 23.60 -2.48 -13.42
N VAL A 509 22.85 -3.20 -12.58
CA VAL A 509 22.17 -2.57 -11.45
C VAL A 509 23.18 -1.98 -10.44
N LEU A 510 24.28 -2.68 -10.15
CA LEU A 510 25.33 -2.14 -9.26
C LEU A 510 26.03 -0.92 -9.85
N LYS A 511 26.28 -0.87 -11.17
CA LYS A 511 26.81 0.33 -11.81
C LYS A 511 25.91 1.54 -11.60
N VAL A 512 24.59 1.36 -11.66
CA VAL A 512 23.62 2.43 -11.40
C VAL A 512 23.63 2.83 -9.91
N THR A 513 23.44 1.85 -9.02
CA THR A 513 23.22 2.17 -7.60
C THR A 513 24.48 2.60 -6.86
N ILE A 514 25.61 1.96 -7.07
CA ILE A 514 26.87 2.30 -6.39
C ILE A 514 27.41 3.65 -6.86
N ASN A 515 27.42 3.89 -8.18
CA ASN A 515 27.90 5.19 -8.67
C ASN A 515 26.93 6.32 -8.30
N GLY A 516 25.62 6.07 -8.31
CA GLY A 516 24.65 7.04 -7.83
C GLY A 516 24.94 7.47 -6.39
N GLN A 517 25.16 6.49 -5.50
CA GLN A 517 25.52 6.78 -4.10
C GLN A 517 26.83 7.59 -3.99
N LEU A 518 27.85 7.17 -4.71
CA LEU A 518 29.15 7.86 -4.68
C LEU A 518 29.10 9.27 -5.27
N MET A 519 28.32 9.49 -6.33
CA MET A 519 28.11 10.84 -6.90
C MET A 519 27.39 11.78 -5.91
N ILE A 520 26.37 11.29 -5.19
CA ILE A 520 25.73 12.09 -4.13
C ILE A 520 26.71 12.35 -2.98
N MET A 521 27.53 11.36 -2.60
CA MET A 521 28.55 11.57 -1.58
C MET A 521 29.59 12.62 -1.97
N MET A 522 29.96 12.73 -3.27
CA MET A 522 30.83 13.82 -3.76
C MET A 522 30.19 15.19 -3.54
N LEU A 523 28.87 15.31 -3.84
CA LEU A 523 28.14 16.55 -3.58
C LEU A 523 28.09 16.87 -2.08
N CYS A 524 27.75 15.89 -1.25
CA CYS A 524 27.68 16.06 0.20
C CYS A 524 29.06 16.51 0.75
N GLU A 525 30.16 15.91 0.28
CA GLU A 525 31.51 16.30 0.68
C GLU A 525 31.81 17.76 0.31
N SER A 526 31.58 18.14 -0.93
CA SER A 526 31.84 19.53 -1.39
C SER A 526 31.02 20.55 -0.60
N LEU A 527 29.76 20.24 -0.25
CA LEU A 527 28.90 21.10 0.57
C LEU A 527 29.42 21.23 2.01
N GLU A 528 29.74 20.11 2.65
CA GLU A 528 30.28 20.12 4.03
C GLU A 528 31.61 20.86 4.13
N LEU A 529 32.52 20.68 3.16
CA LEU A 529 33.80 21.42 3.08
C LEU A 529 33.56 22.92 2.84
N ALA A 530 32.46 23.29 2.19
CA ALA A 530 32.07 24.67 1.99
C ALA A 530 31.34 25.30 3.19
N GLY A 531 31.13 24.54 4.28
CA GLY A 531 30.40 24.96 5.49
C GLY A 531 28.89 24.97 5.32
N ILE A 532 28.36 24.22 4.37
CA ILE A 532 26.93 24.01 4.16
C ILE A 532 26.53 22.65 4.77
N GLU A 533 25.72 22.67 5.80
CA GLU A 533 25.32 21.46 6.55
C GLU A 533 24.35 20.60 5.74
N VAL A 534 24.71 19.34 5.48
CA VAL A 534 23.79 18.34 4.93
C VAL A 534 22.96 17.74 6.07
N MET A 535 21.65 17.82 5.94
CA MET A 535 20.67 17.41 6.95
C MET A 535 20.12 16.01 6.73
N SER A 536 20.01 15.62 5.47
CA SER A 536 19.49 14.32 5.02
C SER A 536 20.01 14.03 3.62
N ALA A 537 20.29 12.75 3.32
CA ALA A 537 20.56 12.27 1.98
C ALA A 537 19.86 10.93 1.75
N ASN A 538 18.93 10.89 0.77
CA ASN A 538 18.09 9.73 0.52
C ASN A 538 18.01 9.44 -0.98
N THR A 539 18.74 8.46 -1.41
CA THR A 539 18.72 7.86 -2.76
C THR A 539 19.05 8.84 -3.88
N ASP A 540 18.21 9.82 -4.15
CA ASP A 540 18.25 10.76 -5.30
C ASP A 540 18.23 12.23 -4.89
N GLY A 541 18.10 12.52 -3.59
CA GLY A 541 18.00 13.87 -3.10
C GLY A 541 18.74 14.10 -1.79
N ILE A 542 19.04 15.38 -1.53
CA ILE A 542 19.60 15.85 -0.28
C ILE A 542 18.79 17.02 0.28
N VAL A 543 18.77 17.17 1.59
CA VAL A 543 18.27 18.37 2.27
C VAL A 543 19.45 19.05 2.94
N VAL A 544 19.60 20.34 2.71
CA VAL A 544 20.69 21.13 3.27
C VAL A 544 20.17 22.31 4.09
N LYS A 545 20.96 22.72 5.07
CA LYS A 545 20.76 23.93 5.85
C LYS A 545 21.90 24.90 5.58
N LEU A 546 21.59 26.10 5.16
CA LEU A 546 22.58 27.13 4.86
C LEU A 546 22.08 28.53 5.24
N TYR A 547 22.98 29.46 5.44
CA TYR A 547 22.61 30.88 5.50
C TYR A 547 22.16 31.35 4.14
N LYS A 548 21.17 32.22 4.07
CA LYS A 548 20.62 32.75 2.81
C LYS A 548 21.73 33.39 1.95
N ARG A 549 22.70 34.10 2.58
CA ARG A 549 23.88 34.65 1.90
C ARG A 549 24.76 33.62 1.19
N ASN A 550 24.69 32.35 1.61
CA ASN A 550 25.45 31.26 1.01
C ASN A 550 24.70 30.53 -0.09
N LYS A 551 23.50 31.02 -0.48
CA LYS A 551 22.69 30.37 -1.51
C LYS A 551 23.40 30.29 -2.86
N GLN A 552 24.05 31.40 -3.26
CA GLN A 552 24.82 31.41 -4.50
C GLN A 552 25.98 30.40 -4.47
N LYS A 553 26.69 30.28 -3.35
CA LYS A 553 27.75 29.29 -3.19
C LYS A 553 27.25 27.85 -3.29
N PHE A 554 26.07 27.59 -2.72
CA PHE A 554 25.38 26.30 -2.88
C PHE A 554 25.08 26.01 -4.34
N GLU A 555 24.51 26.99 -5.08
CA GLU A 555 24.15 26.86 -6.50
C GLU A 555 25.41 26.60 -7.36
N GLU A 556 26.53 27.31 -7.08
CA GLU A 556 27.81 27.12 -7.77
C GLU A 556 28.33 25.69 -7.59
N ILE A 557 28.34 25.16 -6.36
CA ILE A 557 28.77 23.77 -6.06
C ILE A 557 27.84 22.76 -6.76
N ALA A 558 26.52 22.99 -6.71
CA ALA A 558 25.53 22.12 -7.38
C ALA A 558 25.71 22.12 -8.90
N ASP A 559 26.00 23.27 -9.51
CA ASP A 559 26.25 23.41 -10.95
C ASP A 559 27.59 22.76 -11.36
N GLU A 560 28.63 22.85 -10.56
CA GLU A 560 29.88 22.13 -10.79
C GLU A 560 29.65 20.61 -10.76
N TRP A 561 28.88 20.14 -9.80
CA TRP A 561 28.49 18.73 -9.71
C TRP A 561 27.69 18.29 -10.95
N LYS A 562 26.70 19.09 -11.39
CA LYS A 562 25.93 18.81 -12.62
C LYS A 562 26.85 18.73 -13.85
N LYS A 563 27.78 19.66 -14.01
CA LYS A 563 28.75 19.63 -15.11
C LYS A 563 29.63 18.38 -15.08
N LEU A 564 30.11 17.97 -13.89
CA LEU A 564 30.93 16.79 -13.73
C LEU A 564 30.20 15.49 -14.01
N THR A 565 28.98 15.36 -13.48
CA THR A 565 28.17 14.14 -13.57
C THR A 565 27.27 14.11 -14.79
N LYS A 566 27.05 15.23 -15.45
CA LYS A 566 26.12 15.45 -16.56
C LYS A 566 24.66 15.04 -16.21
N LEU A 567 24.33 15.11 -14.93
CA LEU A 567 23.01 14.84 -14.42
C LEU A 567 22.33 16.14 -14.06
N ASP A 568 21.02 16.22 -14.30
CA ASP A 568 20.20 17.38 -13.99
C ASP A 568 19.48 17.23 -12.67
N ALA A 569 19.25 18.35 -11.98
CA ALA A 569 18.58 18.38 -10.68
C ALA A 569 17.87 19.70 -10.46
N ASP A 570 16.78 19.62 -9.70
CA ASP A 570 15.96 20.74 -9.28
C ASP A 570 16.19 21.05 -7.79
N SER A 571 15.99 22.32 -7.41
CA SER A 571 16.06 22.74 -6.00
C SER A 571 14.75 23.39 -5.57
N GLU A 572 14.34 23.12 -4.33
CA GLU A 572 13.12 23.64 -3.73
C GLU A 572 13.39 24.10 -2.30
N GLU A 573 12.93 25.29 -1.93
CA GLU A 573 13.07 25.78 -0.55
C GLU A 573 11.88 25.32 0.29
N TYR A 574 12.19 24.90 1.54
CA TYR A 574 11.20 24.49 2.52
C TYR A 574 10.93 25.60 3.55
N LYS A 575 9.64 25.79 3.85
CA LYS A 575 9.19 26.58 4.99
C LYS A 575 9.44 25.82 6.30
N ALA A 576 9.13 24.53 6.32
CA ALA A 576 9.38 23.66 7.45
C ALA A 576 9.79 22.25 6.99
N TYR A 577 10.74 21.67 7.72
CA TYR A 577 11.14 20.27 7.59
C TYR A 577 11.22 19.66 9.00
N VAL A 578 10.34 18.72 9.29
CA VAL A 578 10.29 18.01 10.56
C VAL A 578 10.51 16.54 10.30
N ASN A 579 11.58 15.98 10.81
CA ASN A 579 11.92 14.58 10.59
C ASN A 579 12.15 13.83 11.91
N ARG A 580 11.66 12.60 11.98
CA ARG A 580 12.03 11.60 12.97
C ARG A 580 13.23 10.77 12.50
N ASP A 581 13.24 10.46 11.24
CA ASP A 581 14.29 9.74 10.51
C ASP A 581 14.07 9.91 9.00
N ILE A 582 14.97 9.40 8.18
CA ILE A 582 14.98 9.52 6.71
C ILE A 582 13.68 9.03 6.02
N ASN A 583 12.89 8.18 6.67
CA ASN A 583 11.65 7.63 6.14
C ASN A 583 10.38 8.17 6.80
N ASN A 584 10.52 9.01 7.83
CA ASN A 584 9.41 9.53 8.61
C ASN A 584 9.60 11.03 8.81
N TYR A 585 8.98 11.82 7.93
CA TYR A 585 9.08 13.28 7.95
C TYR A 585 7.84 13.96 7.40
N VAL A 586 7.69 15.24 7.71
CA VAL A 586 6.74 16.16 7.10
C VAL A 586 7.46 17.41 6.63
N ILE A 587 7.05 17.91 5.48
CA ILE A 587 7.62 19.08 4.81
C ILE A 587 6.50 20.06 4.52
N GLU A 588 6.73 21.34 4.73
CA GLU A 588 5.93 22.44 4.21
C GLU A 588 6.80 23.26 3.23
N GLU A 589 6.35 23.35 1.98
CA GLU A 589 6.98 24.15 0.94
C GLU A 589 6.64 25.65 1.16
N LEU A 590 7.39 26.58 0.57
CA LEU A 590 7.10 28.02 0.68
C LEU A 590 5.71 28.42 0.16
N ASN A 591 5.15 27.66 -0.78
CA ASN A 591 3.81 27.87 -1.33
C ASN A 591 2.68 27.31 -0.44
N GLY A 592 3.01 26.81 0.76
CA GLY A 592 2.07 26.21 1.72
C GLY A 592 1.67 24.76 1.42
N LYS A 593 2.22 24.12 0.38
CA LYS A 593 1.95 22.71 0.09
C LYS A 593 2.65 21.84 1.13
N VAL A 594 1.92 20.90 1.72
CA VAL A 594 2.45 19.97 2.72
C VAL A 594 2.62 18.57 2.12
N SER A 595 3.78 17.98 2.37
CA SER A 595 4.12 16.60 1.97
C SER A 595 4.46 15.75 3.20
N TYR A 596 3.90 14.54 3.26
CA TYR A 596 4.01 13.64 4.40
C TYR A 596 4.68 12.33 4.02
N LYS A 597 5.49 11.77 4.94
CA LYS A 597 6.09 10.44 4.75
C LYS A 597 6.08 9.61 6.03
N GLY A 598 5.83 8.31 5.86
CA GLY A 598 5.89 7.31 6.93
C GLY A 598 4.94 7.58 8.07
N ALA A 599 5.42 7.44 9.30
CA ALA A 599 4.62 7.61 10.52
C ALA A 599 4.11 9.04 10.75
N LEU A 600 4.65 10.03 10.00
CA LEU A 600 4.17 11.41 10.02
C LEU A 600 3.16 11.69 8.89
N ASN A 601 2.61 10.66 8.26
CA ASN A 601 1.55 10.80 7.27
C ASN A 601 0.18 10.42 7.86
N PRO A 602 -0.67 11.39 8.22
CA PRO A 602 -1.99 11.11 8.77
C PRO A 602 -2.96 10.48 7.75
N TYR A 603 -2.62 10.53 6.47
CA TYR A 603 -3.44 10.00 5.36
C TYR A 603 -2.90 8.69 4.77
N MET A 604 -2.00 8.01 5.48
CA MET A 604 -1.35 6.77 4.99
C MET A 604 -2.37 5.71 4.56
N TYR A 605 -3.50 5.62 5.25
CA TYR A 605 -4.60 4.69 4.96
C TYR A 605 -5.15 4.84 3.53
N ALA A 606 -5.24 6.06 3.03
CA ALA A 606 -5.77 6.35 1.70
C ALA A 606 -4.69 6.32 0.60
N VAL A 607 -3.39 6.35 0.97
CA VAL A 607 -2.28 6.45 0.01
C VAL A 607 -1.69 5.09 -0.31
N ASP A 608 -1.58 4.20 0.68
CA ASP A 608 -0.93 2.91 0.54
C ASP A 608 -1.80 1.78 1.08
N LEU A 609 -2.60 1.18 0.21
CA LEU A 609 -3.43 0.04 0.54
C LEU A 609 -2.64 -1.21 0.97
N GLN A 610 -1.35 -1.31 0.65
CA GLN A 610 -0.52 -2.45 1.03
C GLN A 610 -0.17 -2.43 2.52
N LYS A 611 -0.09 -1.24 3.12
CA LYS A 611 0.23 -1.08 4.54
C LYS A 611 -1.03 -1.08 5.40
N GLY A 612 -0.92 -1.76 6.54
CA GLY A 612 -1.82 -1.54 7.66
C GLY A 612 -1.43 -0.26 8.39
N TYR A 613 -2.39 0.35 9.09
CA TYR A 613 -2.12 1.52 9.86
C TYR A 613 -3.10 1.62 11.04
N ASP A 614 -2.63 2.20 12.11
CA ASP A 614 -3.38 2.36 13.36
C ASP A 614 -3.37 3.83 13.79
N MET A 615 -4.46 4.26 14.38
CA MET A 615 -4.58 5.54 15.07
C MET A 615 -4.08 6.75 14.25
N PRO A 616 -4.68 7.06 13.10
CA PRO A 616 -4.29 8.24 12.29
C PRO A 616 -4.27 9.55 13.08
N ILE A 617 -5.12 9.68 14.07
CA ILE A 617 -5.19 10.86 14.94
C ILE A 617 -3.85 11.19 15.59
N VAL A 618 -3.02 10.17 15.88
CA VAL A 618 -1.69 10.37 16.47
C VAL A 618 -0.78 11.11 15.49
N ALA A 619 -0.72 10.65 14.23
CA ALA A 619 0.06 11.33 13.19
C ALA A 619 -0.47 12.76 12.92
N GLN A 620 -1.80 12.94 12.90
CA GLN A 620 -2.43 14.23 12.73
C GLN A 620 -2.07 15.20 13.87
N ALA A 621 -2.14 14.73 15.13
CA ALA A 621 -1.79 15.55 16.29
C ALA A 621 -0.30 15.95 16.29
N VAL A 622 0.59 15.03 15.89
CA VAL A 622 2.03 15.32 15.76
C VAL A 622 2.29 16.37 14.67
N VAL A 623 1.66 16.23 13.52
CA VAL A 623 1.80 17.20 12.42
C VAL A 623 1.25 18.57 12.81
N ASN A 624 0.06 18.63 13.39
CA ASN A 624 -0.55 19.87 13.85
C ASN A 624 0.30 20.57 14.91
N TYR A 625 0.89 19.79 15.81
CA TYR A 625 1.80 20.31 16.84
C TYR A 625 3.02 20.99 16.20
N PHE A 626 3.66 20.34 15.22
CA PHE A 626 4.87 20.89 14.62
C PHE A 626 4.61 21.98 13.59
N LEU A 627 3.65 21.82 12.71
CA LEU A 627 3.43 22.79 11.62
C LEU A 627 2.60 23.98 12.05
N TYR A 628 1.58 23.75 12.87
CA TYR A 628 0.59 24.78 13.20
C TYR A 628 0.59 25.21 14.67
N ASN A 629 1.61 24.78 15.45
CA ASN A 629 1.74 25.04 16.89
C ASN A 629 0.47 24.67 17.72
N LYS A 630 -0.35 23.75 17.18
CA LYS A 630 -1.59 23.34 17.82
C LYS A 630 -1.33 22.30 18.90
N PRO A 631 -1.82 22.52 20.13
CA PRO A 631 -1.66 21.55 21.23
C PRO A 631 -2.19 20.16 20.85
N VAL A 632 -1.45 19.10 21.21
CA VAL A 632 -1.85 17.72 20.93
C VAL A 632 -3.27 17.42 21.40
N MET A 633 -3.60 17.80 22.65
CA MET A 633 -4.93 17.55 23.22
C MET A 633 -6.05 18.25 22.45
N GLU A 634 -5.81 19.45 21.94
CA GLU A 634 -6.78 20.19 21.14
C GLU A 634 -7.12 19.43 19.85
N THR A 635 -6.10 18.94 19.11
CA THR A 635 -6.33 18.10 17.94
C THR A 635 -7.12 16.83 18.29
N LEU A 636 -6.82 16.19 19.42
CA LEU A 636 -7.54 15.00 19.88
C LEU A 636 -9.02 15.28 20.17
N TYR A 637 -9.33 16.41 20.85
CA TYR A 637 -10.71 16.77 21.20
C TYR A 637 -11.54 17.27 20.03
N GLU A 638 -10.94 17.90 19.04
CA GLU A 638 -11.63 18.38 17.84
C GLU A 638 -11.92 17.26 16.83
N CYS A 639 -11.26 16.12 16.92
CA CYS A 639 -11.50 15.02 15.99
C CYS A 639 -12.91 14.47 16.18
N THR A 640 -13.68 14.44 15.09
CA THR A 640 -15.06 13.90 15.07
C THR A 640 -15.15 12.50 14.52
N ASN A 641 -14.07 11.97 13.90
CA ASN A 641 -14.06 10.64 13.32
C ASN A 641 -13.47 9.61 14.30
N ILE A 642 -14.33 8.79 14.90
CA ILE A 642 -13.90 7.74 15.84
C ILE A 642 -12.94 6.73 15.19
N LEU A 643 -13.02 6.50 13.88
CA LEU A 643 -12.12 5.57 13.19
C LEU A 643 -10.67 6.03 13.23
N ASP A 644 -10.41 7.33 13.40
CA ASP A 644 -9.06 7.87 13.55
C ASP A 644 -8.40 7.51 14.89
N PHE A 645 -9.20 7.10 15.87
CA PHE A 645 -8.72 6.56 17.16
C PHE A 645 -8.55 5.04 17.14
N CYS A 646 -9.00 4.36 16.09
CA CYS A 646 -9.03 2.91 16.08
C CYS A 646 -7.65 2.29 15.83
N LYS A 647 -7.46 1.18 16.51
CA LYS A 647 -6.46 0.16 16.23
C LYS A 647 -7.13 -1.01 15.56
N THR A 648 -6.35 -1.74 14.78
CA THR A 648 -6.84 -2.94 14.09
C THR A 648 -5.87 -4.10 14.30
N GLN A 649 -6.42 -5.29 14.41
CA GLN A 649 -5.63 -6.48 14.56
C GLN A 649 -6.20 -7.61 13.70
N ASN A 650 -5.35 -8.27 12.93
CA ASN A 650 -5.65 -9.55 12.31
C ASN A 650 -4.87 -10.64 13.05
N VAL A 651 -5.54 -11.68 13.51
CA VAL A 651 -4.90 -12.84 14.12
C VAL A 651 -4.85 -14.00 13.14
N GLY A 652 -3.74 -14.75 13.15
CA GLY A 652 -3.57 -15.92 12.28
C GLY A 652 -4.62 -17.02 12.58
N ARG A 653 -4.81 -17.95 11.62
CA ARG A 653 -5.83 -19.02 11.69
C ARG A 653 -5.70 -19.91 12.94
N GLN A 654 -4.50 -20.01 13.53
CA GLN A 654 -4.26 -20.74 14.77
C GLN A 654 -4.71 -20.00 16.04
N PHE A 655 -5.24 -18.77 15.91
CA PHE A 655 -5.72 -17.96 17.02
C PHE A 655 -7.18 -17.57 16.81
N HIS A 656 -7.87 -17.33 17.91
CA HIS A 656 -9.10 -16.55 17.97
C HIS A 656 -8.90 -15.32 18.87
N VAL A 657 -9.80 -14.38 18.81
CA VAL A 657 -9.79 -13.17 19.65
C VAL A 657 -10.84 -13.35 20.74
N GLU A 658 -10.47 -13.04 21.98
CA GLU A 658 -11.38 -12.97 23.11
C GLU A 658 -11.44 -11.54 23.64
N PHE A 659 -12.66 -11.10 23.95
CA PHE A 659 -12.93 -9.83 24.59
C PHE A 659 -13.65 -10.06 25.92
N THR A 660 -13.04 -9.61 27.01
CA THR A 660 -13.56 -9.81 28.35
C THR A 660 -13.93 -8.47 28.98
N ILE A 661 -15.19 -8.32 29.36
CA ILE A 661 -15.72 -7.17 30.10
C ILE A 661 -16.67 -7.70 31.21
N ASP A 662 -16.60 -7.14 32.42
CA ASP A 662 -17.45 -7.52 33.54
C ASP A 662 -17.51 -9.05 33.81
N ASN A 663 -16.35 -9.71 33.70
CA ASN A 663 -16.18 -11.17 33.81
C ASN A 663 -16.93 -12.00 32.75
N LYS A 664 -17.49 -11.39 31.72
CA LYS A 664 -18.00 -12.09 30.57
C LYS A 664 -16.97 -12.05 29.44
N THR A 665 -16.77 -13.20 28.81
CA THR A 665 -15.82 -13.34 27.69
C THR A 665 -16.56 -13.74 26.43
N ASP A 666 -16.45 -12.91 25.41
CA ASP A 666 -16.97 -13.18 24.09
C ASP A 666 -15.83 -13.54 23.13
N VAL A 667 -16.07 -14.52 22.27
CA VAL A 667 -15.17 -14.84 21.17
C VAL A 667 -15.52 -13.92 20.00
N LEU A 668 -14.53 -13.19 19.51
CA LEU A 668 -14.69 -12.27 18.40
C LEU A 668 -14.12 -12.84 17.10
N GLN A 669 -14.50 -12.23 15.98
CA GLN A 669 -13.90 -12.47 14.68
C GLN A 669 -12.37 -12.20 14.70
N ARG A 670 -11.64 -12.73 13.71
CA ARG A 670 -10.17 -12.63 13.67
C ARG A 670 -9.65 -11.25 13.25
N ASN A 671 -10.39 -10.53 12.42
CA ASN A 671 -10.13 -9.13 12.14
C ASN A 671 -10.97 -8.27 13.08
N VAL A 672 -10.33 -7.58 14.01
CA VAL A 672 -11.00 -6.72 14.99
C VAL A 672 -10.51 -5.30 14.88
N ARG A 673 -11.46 -4.37 15.03
CA ARG A 673 -11.22 -2.94 15.13
C ARG A 673 -11.72 -2.47 16.48
N PHE A 674 -10.89 -1.70 17.19
CA PHE A 674 -11.18 -1.24 18.54
C PHE A 674 -10.45 0.07 18.84
N TYR A 675 -10.94 0.83 19.80
CA TYR A 675 -10.26 2.02 20.33
C TYR A 675 -10.00 1.89 21.84
N VAL A 676 -8.98 2.60 22.32
CA VAL A 676 -8.63 2.61 23.75
C VAL A 676 -9.61 3.49 24.49
N SER A 677 -10.21 2.95 25.55
CA SER A 677 -11.31 3.54 26.30
C SER A 677 -10.96 3.64 27.80
N ASN A 678 -11.61 4.57 28.52
CA ASN A 678 -11.55 4.63 29.97
C ASN A 678 -12.50 3.59 30.63
N LYS A 679 -13.52 3.16 29.89
CA LYS A 679 -14.50 2.15 30.31
C LYS A 679 -14.63 1.12 29.20
N GLY A 680 -14.10 -0.06 29.39
CA GLY A 680 -14.13 -1.11 28.38
C GLY A 680 -13.63 -2.42 28.93
N GLY A 681 -13.31 -3.33 28.03
CA GLY A 681 -12.83 -4.66 28.36
C GLY A 681 -11.37 -4.90 27.96
N LYS A 682 -10.90 -6.08 28.27
CA LYS A 682 -9.59 -6.62 27.89
C LYS A 682 -9.73 -7.39 26.58
N ILE A 683 -8.83 -7.15 25.64
CA ILE A 683 -8.79 -7.88 24.36
C ILE A 683 -7.51 -8.72 24.26
N GLU A 684 -7.65 -9.99 23.92
CA GLU A 684 -6.56 -10.96 23.84
C GLU A 684 -6.68 -11.84 22.59
N LYS A 685 -5.56 -12.24 22.01
CA LYS A 685 -5.51 -13.37 21.10
C LYS A 685 -5.19 -14.62 21.88
N VAL A 686 -5.90 -15.69 21.59
CA VAL A 686 -5.77 -17.00 22.28
C VAL A 686 -5.44 -18.05 21.23
N HIS A 687 -4.37 -18.81 21.48
CA HIS A 687 -4.01 -19.93 20.60
C HIS A 687 -5.05 -21.06 20.74
N THR A 688 -5.61 -21.50 19.61
CA THR A 688 -6.77 -22.41 19.63
C THR A 688 -6.47 -23.74 20.33
N LEU A 689 -5.28 -24.29 20.12
CA LEU A 689 -4.87 -25.58 20.72
C LEU A 689 -4.18 -25.39 22.07
N GLU A 690 -3.12 -24.56 22.14
CA GLU A 690 -2.26 -24.41 23.31
C GLU A 690 -2.89 -23.53 24.40
N LYS A 691 -3.97 -22.80 24.08
CA LYS A 691 -4.67 -21.86 24.99
C LYS A 691 -3.81 -20.71 25.52
N ASN A 692 -2.61 -20.52 24.98
CA ASN A 692 -1.75 -19.40 25.34
C ASN A 692 -2.41 -18.07 24.96
N ARG A 693 -2.37 -17.10 25.89
CA ARG A 693 -3.01 -15.79 25.76
C ARG A 693 -1.98 -14.69 25.56
N THR A 694 -2.28 -13.75 24.69
CA THR A 694 -1.46 -12.55 24.48
C THR A 694 -2.37 -11.33 24.36
N GLY A 695 -2.16 -10.33 25.20
CA GLY A 695 -2.92 -9.07 25.13
C GLY A 695 -2.66 -8.33 23.83
N LEU A 696 -3.70 -7.95 23.10
CA LEU A 696 -3.61 -7.15 21.88
C LEU A 696 -3.43 -5.65 22.19
N CYS A 697 -3.85 -5.22 23.37
CA CYS A 697 -3.61 -3.88 23.89
C CYS A 697 -3.29 -3.97 25.40
N ALA A 698 -2.11 -4.52 25.72
CA ALA A 698 -1.72 -4.89 27.08
C ALA A 698 -1.84 -3.70 28.07
N GLY A 699 -2.49 -3.95 29.20
CA GLY A 699 -2.66 -2.99 30.28
C GLY A 699 -3.64 -1.85 29.98
N LYS A 700 -4.42 -1.94 28.90
CA LYS A 700 -5.43 -0.95 28.51
C LYS A 700 -6.80 -1.59 28.35
N GLN A 701 -7.83 -0.83 28.69
CA GLN A 701 -9.22 -1.18 28.36
C GLN A 701 -9.54 -0.68 26.94
N VAL A 702 -10.35 -1.45 26.22
CA VAL A 702 -10.76 -1.12 24.86
C VAL A 702 -12.27 -1.30 24.67
N LYS A 703 -12.82 -0.62 23.69
CA LYS A 703 -14.16 -0.90 23.14
C LYS A 703 -14.04 -1.38 21.71
N ILE A 704 -14.76 -2.43 21.39
CA ILE A 704 -14.80 -3.00 20.05
C ILE A 704 -15.65 -2.10 19.14
N LEU A 705 -15.19 -1.91 17.90
CA LEU A 705 -15.87 -1.08 16.89
C LEU A 705 -15.78 -1.74 15.51
N ASN A 706 -16.19 -2.99 15.40
CA ASN A 706 -16.24 -3.66 14.10
C ASN A 706 -17.31 -3.06 13.19
N THR A 707 -18.48 -2.73 13.74
CA THR A 707 -19.54 -1.99 13.06
C THR A 707 -19.62 -0.59 13.65
N LEU A 708 -19.57 0.42 12.80
CA LEU A 708 -19.74 1.81 13.20
C LEU A 708 -21.23 2.10 13.41
N ASP A 709 -21.52 2.87 14.41
CA ASP A 709 -22.83 3.44 14.74
C ASP A 709 -22.78 4.98 14.69
N ASP A 710 -23.93 5.62 14.81
CA ASP A 710 -24.06 7.08 14.78
C ASP A 710 -23.92 7.74 16.18
N ILE A 711 -23.29 7.05 17.14
CA ILE A 711 -23.01 7.64 18.45
C ILE A 711 -21.96 8.75 18.29
N ASP A 712 -22.30 9.95 18.74
CA ASP A 712 -21.39 11.08 18.74
C ASP A 712 -20.12 10.74 19.56
N ILE A 713 -18.96 11.12 19.02
CA ILE A 713 -17.66 10.81 19.61
C ILE A 713 -17.51 11.30 21.06
N LYS A 714 -18.15 12.39 21.41
CA LYS A 714 -18.14 12.96 22.78
C LYS A 714 -18.79 12.04 23.85
N TYR A 715 -19.64 11.09 23.42
CA TYR A 715 -20.26 10.12 24.33
C TYR A 715 -19.48 8.78 24.39
N ARG A 716 -18.34 8.70 23.71
CA ARG A 716 -17.53 7.48 23.64
C ARG A 716 -16.38 7.53 24.63
N ASP A 717 -16.42 7.21 25.81
CA ASP A 717 -15.36 7.14 26.85
C ASP A 717 -13.91 6.94 26.32
N ILE A 718 -13.47 7.76 25.35
CA ILE A 718 -12.14 7.66 24.71
C ILE A 718 -11.07 7.98 25.75
N ASN A 719 -10.02 7.17 25.82
CA ASN A 719 -8.86 7.45 26.65
C ASN A 719 -7.91 8.42 25.93
N TYR A 720 -8.25 9.69 25.86
CA TYR A 720 -7.45 10.73 25.21
C TYR A 720 -5.99 10.78 25.70
N HIS A 721 -5.78 10.49 27.00
CA HIS A 721 -4.43 10.48 27.56
C HIS A 721 -3.55 9.37 26.97
N TYR A 722 -4.13 8.24 26.58
CA TYR A 722 -3.41 7.21 25.85
C TYR A 722 -2.89 7.74 24.51
N TYR A 723 -3.74 8.39 23.70
CA TYR A 723 -3.37 8.92 22.38
C TYR A 723 -2.41 10.09 22.49
N TYR A 724 -2.56 10.93 23.49
CA TYR A 724 -1.61 11.98 23.85
C TYR A 724 -0.21 11.38 24.07
N ASN A 725 -0.09 10.34 24.90
CA ASN A 725 1.18 9.67 25.16
C ASN A 725 1.78 9.02 23.90
N GLU A 726 0.95 8.49 23.01
CA GLU A 726 1.43 7.94 21.73
C GLU A 726 1.99 9.05 20.82
N ALA A 727 1.37 10.23 20.78
CA ALA A 727 1.89 11.40 20.07
C ALA A 727 3.21 11.91 20.68
N ILE A 728 3.28 12.02 22.00
CA ILE A 728 4.49 12.46 22.72
C ILE A 728 5.69 11.52 22.46
N LYS A 729 5.46 10.21 22.34
CA LYS A 729 6.51 9.26 21.97
C LYS A 729 7.16 9.57 20.60
N ILE A 730 6.47 10.30 19.74
CA ILE A 730 6.99 10.74 18.44
C ILE A 730 7.58 12.15 18.55
N ILE A 731 6.92 13.04 19.31
CA ILE A 731 7.33 14.44 19.47
C ILE A 731 8.63 14.57 20.27
N ASP A 732 8.74 13.90 21.42
CA ASP A 732 9.89 14.03 22.30
C ASP A 732 11.24 13.68 21.63
N PRO A 733 11.38 12.57 20.89
CA PRO A 733 12.62 12.27 20.17
C PRO A 733 13.01 13.38 19.17
N ILE A 734 12.01 13.99 18.51
CA ILE A 734 12.26 15.07 17.55
C ILE A 734 12.71 16.35 18.30
N LYS A 735 12.04 16.72 19.35
CA LYS A 735 12.39 17.90 20.19
C LYS A 735 13.74 17.74 20.88
N LEU A 736 14.06 16.54 21.35
CA LEU A 736 15.31 16.23 22.06
C LEU A 736 16.43 15.80 21.13
N GLN A 737 16.19 15.71 19.83
CA GLN A 737 17.14 15.28 18.81
C GLN A 737 17.76 13.87 19.08
N ILE A 738 16.94 12.95 19.61
CA ILE A 738 17.37 11.60 19.95
C ILE A 738 17.10 10.65 18.79
N SER A 739 18.16 10.17 18.14
CA SER A 739 18.04 9.19 17.06
C SER A 739 17.49 7.85 17.56
N PRO A 740 16.45 7.29 16.93
CA PRO A 740 15.89 5.99 17.30
C PRO A 740 16.85 4.83 17.09
N ASN A 741 17.91 5.03 16.29
CA ASN A 741 18.93 4.02 15.99
C ASN A 741 20.17 4.08 16.90
N GLN A 742 20.26 5.03 17.81
CA GLN A 742 21.27 4.96 18.86
C GLN A 742 20.93 3.76 19.77
N LYS A 743 21.32 2.57 19.37
CA LYS A 743 21.50 1.41 20.25
C LYS A 743 22.63 1.73 21.22
N GLY A 744 22.36 2.67 22.11
CA GLY A 744 23.14 2.83 23.33
C GLY A 744 23.08 1.51 24.04
N ASN A 745 24.25 1.00 24.45
CA ASN A 745 24.44 -0.15 25.31
C ASN A 745 23.19 -0.44 26.16
N ARG A 746 22.47 -1.53 25.88
CA ARG A 746 21.29 -1.96 26.64
C ARG A 746 21.57 -2.21 28.14
N ASN A 747 22.84 -2.05 28.57
CA ASN A 747 23.28 -2.33 29.92
C ASN A 747 23.67 -1.12 30.78
N LYS A 748 23.64 0.12 30.29
CA LYS A 748 23.84 1.30 31.17
C LYS A 748 22.99 2.48 30.72
N GLY A 749 21.87 2.69 31.40
CA GLY A 749 21.21 4.00 31.44
C GLY A 749 20.34 4.33 30.25
N SER A 750 19.40 3.44 29.88
CA SER A 750 18.23 3.90 29.14
C SER A 750 17.56 4.99 29.98
N VAL A 751 17.47 6.19 29.43
CA VAL A 751 16.48 7.16 29.90
C VAL A 751 15.14 6.46 29.61
N SER A 752 14.63 5.74 30.60
CA SER A 752 13.40 4.98 30.44
C SER A 752 12.30 5.99 30.10
N GLY A 753 11.36 5.60 29.25
CA GLY A 753 10.16 6.42 28.99
C GLY A 753 9.47 6.91 30.28
N LYS A 754 9.73 6.25 31.42
CA LYS A 754 9.35 6.71 32.77
C LYS A 754 10.04 8.01 33.20
N ARG A 755 11.25 8.31 32.72
CA ARG A 755 11.96 9.56 33.09
C ARG A 755 11.51 10.72 32.20
N LEU A 756 11.21 10.45 30.93
CA LEU A 756 10.56 11.40 30.02
C LEU A 756 9.14 11.74 30.51
N LEU A 757 8.37 10.74 30.93
CA LEU A 757 7.04 10.92 31.53
C LEU A 757 7.08 11.72 32.88
N LYS A 758 8.15 11.59 33.69
CA LYS A 758 8.33 12.36 34.91
C LYS A 758 8.65 13.82 34.64
N LEU A 759 9.45 14.14 33.65
CA LEU A 759 9.73 15.53 33.23
C LEU A 759 8.46 16.25 32.74
N ASN A 760 7.66 15.54 31.91
CA ASN A 760 6.38 16.11 31.43
C ASN A 760 5.29 16.19 32.49
N SER A 761 5.26 15.32 33.49
CA SER A 761 4.31 15.43 34.61
C SER A 761 4.58 16.63 35.51
N GLN A 762 5.83 17.05 35.62
CA GLN A 762 6.18 18.28 36.38
C GLN A 762 5.80 19.55 35.60
N GLN A 763 5.99 19.59 34.28
CA GLN A 763 5.49 20.69 33.44
C GLN A 763 3.96 20.71 33.33
N TYR A 764 3.33 19.54 33.34
CA TYR A 764 1.87 19.41 33.29
C TYR A 764 1.20 19.91 34.54
N ASN A 765 1.75 19.62 35.73
CA ASN A 765 1.20 20.12 37.02
C ASN A 765 1.30 21.66 37.13
N SER A 766 2.35 22.27 36.59
CA SER A 766 2.50 23.73 36.58
C SER A 766 1.50 24.47 35.65
N LEU A 767 0.92 23.77 34.67
CA LEU A 767 -0.09 24.36 33.77
C LEU A 767 -1.53 24.31 34.36
N PHE A 768 -1.76 23.55 35.41
CA PHE A 768 -3.07 23.38 36.02
C PHE A 768 -3.15 23.95 37.45
N GLU A 769 -2.02 24.35 38.06
CA GLU A 769 -2.01 25.01 39.39
C GLU A 769 -2.37 26.52 39.34
N ASP A 770 -2.44 27.13 38.14
CA ASP A 770 -2.74 28.55 37.97
C ASP A 770 -4.22 28.88 37.66
N ASN A 771 -5.15 27.92 37.72
CA ASN A 771 -6.56 28.15 37.39
C ASN A 771 -7.57 27.86 38.52
N ASP A 772 -7.12 27.69 39.76
CA ASP A 772 -8.00 27.67 40.94
C ASP A 772 -7.68 28.85 41.86
N GLY A 773 -7.93 30.09 41.37
CA GLY A 773 -7.87 31.32 42.11
C GLY A 773 -9.04 32.23 41.73
#